data_dd36b5f23692fe339cf8d541bfa9edc7
#
_entry.id   dd36b5f23692fe339cf8d541bfa9edc7
#
_cell.length_a   1.000
_cell.length_b   1.000
_cell.length_c   1.000
_cell.angle_alpha   90.00
_cell.angle_beta   90.00
_cell.angle_gamma   90.00
#
_symmetry.space_group_name_H-M   'P 1'
#
loop_
_entity.id
_entity.type
_entity.pdbx_description
1 polymer ?
#
loop_
_entity_poly.entity_id
_entity_poly.type
_entity_poly.pdbx_seq_one_letter_code
_entity_poly.pdbx_strand_id
1 'polypeptide(L)'
;MHTHEEPEFEFFASCLAGLEQLLAAELKRLRAQRVRPLGGGVAFFGSAATAQRVCLWSRLASRVTLVVGRVNAGDAYLLYEGIRRISWHNVISAGASIAVHAHGTNEELRNSHFTELKVKDGICDAIRERTGERPNVDSANADCSIDVRIRDNRATVSLDLSGASLYQRGYLETDAGQDAPLECALAAGVLALADWDGMCATAALVDAACGDGALVVEAAAIACDMAPGLTRAKWGFEGWAAFDEEAWAAVLDDADERFEAGLSAVAGDGAATAAASTRPDLNRVRIVGATTSSPAIARARGRAKRAGLRLAVSIEQGDASNVAEAAGRALAAARPAFTAAQAATQDKLCPCLVASCLPFGDRIQSEARAAAEASAFVKAAQTAPADSVYVVAGGQGVQGRFGVEAADTVRFGRGRVACEVQLFMQGPAQMNVAIVPDNAGGAEHKVEVYETTSQQFADRLRKVYKERRKWARREGVTCYRLYDADLPEYSAAIDVYEGAGHAEGNTYLHIAEYAAPKSIDPDKARRRFDDILTLAPVVLGVRPDHVFSKMRVREAGGGQYRGAGKRNYVTCVQENGCLFEVDLAGYLDTGIFLDHRDTRAMVRDMAAGKRFLNLFAYTGSATVQAAAGGATETVTVDLSQTYLEWAQRNMEQNGFTGQQHMFERGDVMKWITDCRRSPRRFDLIFVDPPTFSNSKAMGKRTWDVQRDHVELLVGVSRLLTKGGQAIFSCNLRSFKPDMDQLEKYGVKLEDISERTIPHDFERNKRIHKCYMVKRA
;
A
#
# COMPACT_ATOMS: atom_id res chain seq x y z
N MET A 1 -7.09 -53.46 29.68
CA MET A 1 -6.55 -52.16 29.27
C MET A 1 -7.73 -51.28 28.91
N HIS A 2 -8.17 -50.41 29.81
CA HIS A 2 -9.15 -49.41 29.49
C HIS A 2 -8.39 -48.31 28.70
N THR A 3 -8.61 -48.25 27.40
CA THR A 3 -8.24 -47.07 26.60
C THR A 3 -9.05 -45.91 27.16
N HIS A 4 -8.42 -45.05 27.97
CA HIS A 4 -8.97 -43.74 28.27
C HIS A 4 -9.07 -43.00 26.92
N GLU A 5 -10.30 -42.91 26.38
CA GLU A 5 -10.57 -42.02 25.26
C GLU A 5 -10.25 -40.60 25.77
N GLU A 6 -9.25 -39.96 25.16
CA GLU A 6 -8.97 -38.55 25.44
C GLU A 6 -10.23 -37.74 25.17
N PRO A 7 -10.57 -36.74 26.02
CA PRO A 7 -11.75 -35.90 25.79
C PRO A 7 -11.64 -35.18 24.44
N GLU A 8 -12.67 -35.29 23.63
CA GLU A 8 -12.74 -34.65 22.32
C GLU A 8 -13.41 -33.28 22.44
N PHE A 9 -12.74 -32.24 21.91
CA PHE A 9 -13.17 -30.86 21.96
C PHE A 9 -13.49 -30.35 20.55
N GLU A 10 -14.40 -29.35 20.47
CA GLU A 10 -14.70 -28.62 19.24
C GLU A 10 -13.86 -27.36 19.16
N PHE A 11 -13.17 -27.18 18.04
CA PHE A 11 -12.32 -26.02 17.77
C PHE A 11 -12.75 -25.30 16.51
N PHE A 12 -12.36 -24.01 16.42
CA PHE A 12 -12.47 -23.22 15.22
C PHE A 12 -11.15 -22.52 14.92
N ALA A 13 -10.56 -22.78 13.74
CA ALA A 13 -9.38 -22.08 13.23
C ALA A 13 -9.84 -21.00 12.23
N SER A 14 -9.65 -19.73 12.59
CA SER A 14 -9.93 -18.63 11.67
C SER A 14 -8.79 -18.42 10.68
N CYS A 15 -9.09 -17.94 9.47
CA CYS A 15 -8.09 -17.62 8.45
C CYS A 15 -8.51 -16.43 7.59
N LEU A 16 -7.63 -15.96 6.69
CA LEU A 16 -8.04 -15.08 5.62
C LEU A 16 -9.09 -15.77 4.75
N ALA A 17 -10.11 -15.02 4.34
CA ALA A 17 -11.11 -15.52 3.41
C ALA A 17 -10.43 -15.96 2.10
N GLY A 18 -10.83 -17.11 1.58
CA GLY A 18 -10.21 -17.78 0.44
C GLY A 18 -9.18 -18.85 0.81
N LEU A 19 -8.68 -18.88 2.06
CA LEU A 19 -7.76 -19.91 2.53
C LEU A 19 -8.48 -21.11 3.18
N GLU A 20 -9.80 -21.11 3.32
CA GLU A 20 -10.54 -22.09 4.10
C GLU A 20 -10.29 -23.54 3.63
N GLN A 21 -10.21 -23.78 2.32
CA GLN A 21 -9.96 -25.11 1.76
C GLN A 21 -8.51 -25.56 1.99
N LEU A 22 -7.54 -24.65 1.81
CA LEU A 22 -6.13 -24.92 2.07
C LEU A 22 -5.88 -25.18 3.56
N LEU A 23 -6.50 -24.38 4.44
CA LEU A 23 -6.45 -24.61 5.89
C LEU A 23 -7.10 -25.96 6.28
N ALA A 24 -8.20 -26.33 5.65
CA ALA A 24 -8.83 -27.63 5.93
C ALA A 24 -7.90 -28.81 5.53
N ALA A 25 -7.18 -28.69 4.44
CA ALA A 25 -6.15 -29.67 4.05
C ALA A 25 -5.00 -29.71 5.06
N GLU A 26 -4.50 -28.52 5.49
CA GLU A 26 -3.46 -28.42 6.53
C GLU A 26 -3.89 -29.06 7.84
N LEU A 27 -5.09 -28.77 8.35
CA LEU A 27 -5.62 -29.33 9.59
C LEU A 27 -5.75 -30.86 9.55
N LYS A 28 -6.13 -31.44 8.41
CA LYS A 28 -6.15 -32.90 8.23
C LYS A 28 -4.75 -33.50 8.35
N ARG A 29 -3.73 -32.86 7.75
CA ARG A 29 -2.32 -33.27 7.91
C ARG A 29 -1.85 -33.18 9.37
N LEU A 30 -2.36 -32.20 10.12
CA LEU A 30 -2.10 -32.03 11.54
C LEU A 30 -2.93 -32.97 12.44
N ARG A 31 -3.62 -33.96 11.83
CA ARG A 31 -4.43 -34.98 12.51
C ARG A 31 -5.69 -34.46 13.20
N ALA A 32 -6.21 -33.29 12.79
CA ALA A 32 -7.51 -32.81 13.20
C ALA A 32 -8.64 -33.70 12.62
N GLN A 33 -9.69 -33.91 13.38
CA GLN A 33 -10.81 -34.75 13.02
C GLN A 33 -12.03 -33.93 12.62
N ARG A 34 -12.95 -34.51 11.85
CA ARG A 34 -14.23 -33.91 11.44
C ARG A 34 -14.06 -32.47 10.90
N VAL A 35 -13.02 -32.27 10.10
CA VAL A 35 -12.63 -30.96 9.54
C VAL A 35 -13.69 -30.46 8.56
N ARG A 36 -14.24 -29.26 8.80
CA ARG A 36 -15.30 -28.65 7.99
C ARG A 36 -15.01 -27.19 7.71
N PRO A 37 -14.72 -26.80 6.44
CA PRO A 37 -14.59 -25.40 6.04
C PRO A 37 -15.88 -24.62 6.24
N LEU A 38 -15.76 -23.39 6.73
CA LEU A 38 -16.82 -22.42 6.96
C LEU A 38 -16.36 -21.04 6.48
N GLY A 39 -17.27 -20.08 6.37
CA GLY A 39 -16.87 -18.73 5.97
C GLY A 39 -15.94 -18.08 7.01
N GLY A 40 -14.68 -17.81 6.59
CA GLY A 40 -13.64 -17.17 7.39
C GLY A 40 -12.87 -18.11 8.33
N GLY A 41 -12.95 -19.44 8.13
CA GLY A 41 -12.18 -20.41 8.88
C GLY A 41 -12.70 -21.84 8.77
N VAL A 42 -12.20 -22.71 9.65
CA VAL A 42 -12.47 -24.15 9.61
C VAL A 42 -12.81 -24.66 11.00
N ALA A 43 -13.95 -25.33 11.14
CA ALA A 43 -14.29 -26.09 12.35
C ALA A 43 -13.66 -27.46 12.32
N PHE A 44 -13.14 -27.92 13.46
CA PHE A 44 -12.53 -29.23 13.59
C PHE A 44 -12.69 -29.77 15.03
N PHE A 45 -12.36 -31.05 15.20
CA PHE A 45 -12.41 -31.73 16.49
C PHE A 45 -11.06 -32.40 16.78
N GLY A 46 -10.78 -32.62 18.06
CA GLY A 46 -9.57 -33.31 18.50
C GLY A 46 -9.35 -33.19 20.00
N SER A 47 -8.21 -33.72 20.46
CA SER A 47 -7.74 -33.59 21.85
C SER A 47 -7.04 -32.23 22.08
N ALA A 48 -6.67 -31.94 23.33
CA ALA A 48 -5.86 -30.77 23.68
C ALA A 48 -4.51 -30.77 22.92
N ALA A 49 -3.86 -31.92 22.80
CA ALA A 49 -2.64 -32.08 22.03
C ALA A 49 -2.82 -31.76 20.53
N THR A 50 -4.00 -32.06 19.96
CA THR A 50 -4.33 -31.69 18.59
C THR A 50 -4.39 -30.16 18.44
N ALA A 51 -5.05 -29.45 19.38
CA ALA A 51 -5.14 -27.99 19.35
C ALA A 51 -3.76 -27.33 19.51
N GLN A 52 -2.93 -27.81 20.44
CA GLN A 52 -1.56 -27.34 20.64
C GLN A 52 -0.71 -27.55 19.37
N ARG A 53 -0.81 -28.71 18.75
CA ARG A 53 -0.14 -29.00 17.46
C ARG A 53 -0.60 -28.06 16.37
N VAL A 54 -1.92 -27.79 16.26
CA VAL A 54 -2.45 -26.83 15.29
C VAL A 54 -1.93 -25.41 15.56
N CYS A 55 -1.91 -24.96 16.82
CA CYS A 55 -1.35 -23.67 17.18
C CYS A 55 0.14 -23.55 16.79
N LEU A 56 0.94 -24.59 17.02
CA LEU A 56 2.38 -24.58 16.73
C LEU A 56 2.67 -24.64 15.22
N TRP A 57 1.97 -25.52 14.50
CA TRP A 57 2.33 -25.93 13.14
C TRP A 57 1.51 -25.27 12.03
N SER A 58 0.32 -24.70 12.33
CA SER A 58 -0.48 -24.10 11.26
C SER A 58 0.13 -22.80 10.76
N ARG A 59 0.32 -22.72 9.46
CA ARG A 59 0.79 -21.53 8.73
C ARG A 59 -0.38 -20.65 8.28
N LEU A 60 -1.55 -21.27 8.05
CA LEU A 60 -2.72 -20.65 7.44
C LEU A 60 -3.77 -20.16 8.45
N ALA A 61 -3.77 -20.71 9.68
CA ALA A 61 -4.64 -20.23 10.73
C ALA A 61 -4.18 -18.88 11.29
N SER A 62 -5.14 -17.97 11.49
CA SER A 62 -4.91 -16.70 12.19
C SER A 62 -5.03 -16.84 13.70
N ARG A 63 -6.07 -17.57 14.12
CA ARG A 63 -6.33 -17.94 15.53
C ARG A 63 -6.96 -19.32 15.60
N VAL A 64 -6.72 -20.00 16.70
CA VAL A 64 -7.37 -21.26 17.07
C VAL A 64 -8.14 -21.02 18.35
N THR A 65 -9.44 -21.30 18.34
CA THR A 65 -10.33 -21.11 19.49
C THR A 65 -11.01 -22.42 19.87
N LEU A 66 -11.10 -22.71 21.17
CA LEU A 66 -11.91 -23.76 21.74
C LEU A 66 -13.37 -23.29 21.86
N VAL A 67 -14.32 -23.99 21.29
CA VAL A 67 -15.75 -23.67 21.46
C VAL A 67 -16.21 -24.18 22.83
N VAL A 68 -16.39 -23.25 23.77
CA VAL A 68 -16.81 -23.55 25.18
C VAL A 68 -18.30 -23.80 25.27
N GLY A 69 -19.09 -23.06 24.48
CA GLY A 69 -20.53 -23.21 24.50
C GLY A 69 -21.26 -22.31 23.49
N ARG A 70 -22.52 -22.62 23.31
CA ARG A 70 -23.46 -21.79 22.53
C ARG A 70 -24.66 -21.46 23.40
N VAL A 71 -24.90 -20.17 23.61
CA VAL A 71 -25.93 -19.66 24.52
C VAL A 71 -26.94 -18.79 23.79
N ASN A 72 -28.10 -18.61 24.38
CA ASN A 72 -29.10 -17.68 23.88
C ASN A 72 -28.66 -16.24 24.14
N ALA A 73 -28.70 -15.40 23.13
CA ALA A 73 -28.30 -13.99 23.13
C ALA A 73 -29.46 -13.08 22.66
N GLY A 74 -30.72 -13.52 22.82
CA GLY A 74 -31.88 -12.73 22.47
C GLY A 74 -31.99 -11.42 23.27
N ASP A 75 -31.54 -11.45 24.53
CA ASP A 75 -31.33 -10.24 25.35
C ASP A 75 -30.15 -10.40 26.32
N ALA A 76 -29.86 -9.35 27.08
CA ALA A 76 -28.74 -9.33 28.02
C ALA A 76 -28.91 -10.28 29.21
N TYR A 77 -30.13 -10.55 29.64
CA TYR A 77 -30.42 -11.47 30.75
C TYR A 77 -30.19 -12.92 30.30
N LEU A 78 -30.75 -13.32 29.16
CA LEU A 78 -30.58 -14.66 28.60
C LEU A 78 -29.08 -14.94 28.30
N LEU A 79 -28.36 -13.97 27.79
CA LEU A 79 -26.91 -14.08 27.58
C LEU A 79 -26.19 -14.33 28.90
N TYR A 80 -26.43 -13.48 29.94
CA TYR A 80 -25.80 -13.60 31.24
C TYR A 80 -26.07 -14.95 31.91
N GLU A 81 -27.34 -15.39 31.94
CA GLU A 81 -27.71 -16.68 32.52
C GLU A 81 -27.10 -17.86 31.73
N GLY A 82 -27.07 -17.78 30.40
CA GLY A 82 -26.39 -18.77 29.56
C GLY A 82 -24.88 -18.89 29.86
N ILE A 83 -24.20 -17.76 30.05
CA ILE A 83 -22.78 -17.71 30.43
C ILE A 83 -22.55 -18.31 31.83
N ARG A 84 -23.37 -18.01 32.83
CA ARG A 84 -23.24 -18.55 34.19
C ARG A 84 -23.35 -20.07 34.24
N ARG A 85 -24.13 -20.70 33.34
CA ARG A 85 -24.30 -22.16 33.30
C ARG A 85 -23.14 -22.93 32.72
N ILE A 86 -22.15 -22.25 32.11
CA ILE A 86 -20.96 -22.88 31.62
C ILE A 86 -20.04 -23.25 32.78
N SER A 87 -19.46 -24.46 32.73
CA SER A 87 -18.55 -24.99 33.75
C SER A 87 -17.14 -24.40 33.61
N TRP A 88 -17.00 -23.12 33.92
CA TRP A 88 -15.78 -22.35 33.71
C TRP A 88 -14.53 -22.91 34.40
N HIS A 89 -14.67 -23.61 35.51
CA HIS A 89 -13.57 -24.30 36.21
C HIS A 89 -12.95 -25.46 35.42
N ASN A 90 -13.62 -25.95 34.37
CA ASN A 90 -13.07 -26.93 33.44
C ASN A 90 -12.44 -26.26 32.21
N VAL A 91 -12.56 -24.92 32.07
CA VAL A 91 -12.07 -24.15 30.94
C VAL A 91 -10.90 -23.28 31.34
N ILE A 92 -10.98 -22.63 32.49
CA ILE A 92 -10.00 -21.65 32.94
C ILE A 92 -9.24 -22.24 34.14
N SER A 93 -7.89 -22.20 34.06
CA SER A 93 -7.03 -22.65 35.14
C SER A 93 -7.24 -21.82 36.43
N ALA A 94 -7.06 -22.44 37.59
CA ALA A 94 -7.20 -21.74 38.84
C ALA A 94 -6.20 -20.57 38.96
N GLY A 95 -6.72 -19.39 39.31
CA GLY A 95 -5.92 -18.16 39.42
C GLY A 95 -5.62 -17.42 38.10
N ALA A 96 -5.97 -17.97 36.96
CA ALA A 96 -5.76 -17.31 35.68
C ALA A 96 -6.62 -16.03 35.54
N SER A 97 -6.03 -15.00 34.97
CA SER A 97 -6.71 -13.75 34.64
C SER A 97 -7.50 -13.89 33.32
N ILE A 98 -8.58 -13.12 33.19
CA ILE A 98 -9.49 -13.19 32.03
C ILE A 98 -9.63 -11.86 31.31
N ALA A 99 -9.79 -11.91 29.99
CA ALA A 99 -10.30 -10.82 29.17
C ALA A 99 -11.50 -11.33 28.34
N VAL A 100 -12.44 -10.45 28.02
CA VAL A 100 -13.60 -10.79 27.18
C VAL A 100 -13.67 -9.83 26.01
N HIS A 101 -13.83 -10.37 24.81
CA HIS A 101 -14.03 -9.64 23.56
C HIS A 101 -15.33 -10.09 22.89
N ALA A 102 -16.18 -9.13 22.51
CA ALA A 102 -17.44 -9.42 21.86
C ALA A 102 -17.49 -8.88 20.44
N HIS A 103 -17.98 -9.71 19.52
CA HIS A 103 -18.11 -9.40 18.10
C HIS A 103 -19.54 -9.67 17.61
N GLY A 104 -20.05 -8.79 16.76
CA GLY A 104 -21.42 -8.83 16.27
C GLY A 104 -22.40 -8.14 17.23
N THR A 105 -23.58 -7.85 16.70
CA THR A 105 -24.67 -7.17 17.40
C THR A 105 -25.99 -7.74 16.93
N ASN A 106 -27.06 -7.57 17.72
CA ASN A 106 -28.43 -7.81 17.33
C ASN A 106 -29.35 -6.67 17.80
N GLU A 107 -30.64 -6.81 17.73
CA GLU A 107 -31.62 -5.76 18.08
C GLU A 107 -31.51 -5.32 19.55
N GLU A 108 -31.19 -6.22 20.46
CA GLU A 108 -31.10 -5.96 21.91
C GLU A 108 -29.67 -5.68 22.36
N LEU A 109 -28.70 -6.40 21.81
CA LEU A 109 -27.26 -6.27 22.13
C LEU A 109 -26.55 -5.42 21.07
N ARG A 110 -26.83 -4.13 21.06
CA ARG A 110 -26.35 -3.17 20.03
C ARG A 110 -24.93 -2.65 20.27
N ASN A 111 -24.39 -2.86 21.47
CA ASN A 111 -23.08 -2.34 21.87
C ASN A 111 -22.19 -3.51 22.32
N SER A 112 -21.11 -3.77 21.60
CA SER A 112 -20.15 -4.83 21.89
C SER A 112 -19.52 -4.69 23.28
N HIS A 113 -19.15 -3.47 23.68
CA HIS A 113 -18.55 -3.23 25.00
C HIS A 113 -19.55 -3.56 26.14
N PHE A 114 -20.82 -3.22 26.01
CA PHE A 114 -21.85 -3.64 26.95
C PHE A 114 -21.97 -5.17 27.03
N THR A 115 -21.90 -5.84 25.87
CA THR A 115 -21.92 -7.30 25.77
C THR A 115 -20.71 -7.91 26.50
N GLU A 116 -19.50 -7.36 26.29
CA GLU A 116 -18.28 -7.78 26.97
C GLU A 116 -18.45 -7.73 28.50
N LEU A 117 -18.98 -6.62 29.01
CA LEU A 117 -19.21 -6.46 30.46
C LEU A 117 -20.19 -7.48 31.00
N LYS A 118 -21.29 -7.75 30.28
CA LYS A 118 -22.32 -8.76 30.70
C LYS A 118 -21.74 -10.15 30.70
N VAL A 119 -20.99 -10.55 29.68
CA VAL A 119 -20.30 -11.83 29.62
C VAL A 119 -19.28 -11.97 30.73
N LYS A 120 -18.44 -10.96 30.93
CA LYS A 120 -17.44 -10.91 32.01
C LYS A 120 -18.10 -11.10 33.37
N ASP A 121 -19.20 -10.39 33.65
CA ASP A 121 -19.90 -10.51 34.92
C ASP A 121 -20.45 -11.94 35.12
N GLY A 122 -21.04 -12.53 34.07
CA GLY A 122 -21.53 -13.94 34.13
C GLY A 122 -20.41 -14.95 34.43
N ILE A 123 -19.22 -14.78 33.81
CA ILE A 123 -18.05 -15.63 34.06
C ILE A 123 -17.56 -15.45 35.50
N CYS A 124 -17.38 -14.20 35.92
CA CYS A 124 -16.87 -13.89 37.28
C CYS A 124 -17.80 -14.42 38.36
N ASP A 125 -19.11 -14.29 38.17
CA ASP A 125 -20.09 -14.77 39.16
C ASP A 125 -20.16 -16.31 39.18
N ALA A 126 -20.08 -16.98 38.03
CA ALA A 126 -20.02 -18.44 37.96
C ALA A 126 -18.78 -19.03 38.66
N ILE A 127 -17.63 -18.42 38.45
CA ILE A 127 -16.38 -18.86 39.11
C ILE A 127 -16.46 -18.60 40.61
N ARG A 128 -16.90 -17.41 41.03
CA ARG A 128 -17.03 -17.03 42.44
C ARG A 128 -17.99 -17.95 43.19
N GLU A 129 -19.12 -18.32 42.58
CA GLU A 129 -20.09 -19.26 43.17
C GLU A 129 -19.46 -20.65 43.43
N ARG A 130 -18.54 -21.06 42.59
CA ARG A 130 -17.91 -22.37 42.64
C ARG A 130 -16.66 -22.40 43.54
N THR A 131 -15.82 -21.37 43.45
CA THR A 131 -14.48 -21.33 44.10
C THR A 131 -14.42 -20.43 45.33
N GLY A 132 -15.41 -19.55 45.51
CA GLY A 132 -15.41 -18.51 46.55
C GLY A 132 -14.63 -17.25 46.18
N GLU A 133 -13.82 -17.30 45.09
CA GLU A 133 -12.98 -16.19 44.66
C GLU A 133 -13.35 -15.73 43.25
N ARG A 134 -13.20 -14.42 43.01
CA ARG A 134 -13.44 -13.83 41.68
C ARG A 134 -12.14 -13.85 40.89
N PRO A 135 -12.16 -14.26 39.60
CA PRO A 135 -10.99 -14.20 38.76
C PRO A 135 -10.52 -12.75 38.54
N ASN A 136 -9.22 -12.55 38.40
CA ASN A 136 -8.66 -11.26 37.99
C ASN A 136 -9.05 -10.94 36.56
N VAL A 137 -9.31 -9.65 36.26
CA VAL A 137 -9.66 -9.18 34.92
C VAL A 137 -8.58 -8.25 34.44
N ASP A 138 -7.85 -8.65 33.39
CA ASP A 138 -6.82 -7.85 32.75
C ASP A 138 -7.10 -7.76 31.24
N SER A 139 -7.54 -6.60 30.78
CA SER A 139 -7.88 -6.39 29.36
C SER A 139 -6.68 -6.36 28.44
N ALA A 140 -5.47 -6.17 28.96
CA ALA A 140 -4.25 -6.01 28.17
C ALA A 140 -3.41 -7.29 28.09
N ASN A 141 -3.29 -8.04 29.22
CA ASN A 141 -2.36 -9.16 29.32
C ASN A 141 -2.99 -10.39 30.00
N ALA A 142 -4.27 -10.64 29.75
CA ALA A 142 -4.97 -11.79 30.32
C ALA A 142 -4.29 -13.12 29.94
N ASP A 143 -4.37 -14.09 30.88
CA ASP A 143 -3.96 -15.47 30.62
C ASP A 143 -4.97 -16.20 29.75
N CYS A 144 -6.26 -15.90 29.92
CA CYS A 144 -7.37 -16.44 29.15
C CYS A 144 -8.14 -15.32 28.44
N SER A 145 -8.17 -15.36 27.11
CA SER A 145 -8.99 -14.47 26.29
C SER A 145 -10.25 -15.19 25.81
N ILE A 146 -11.41 -14.69 26.20
CA ILE A 146 -12.71 -15.26 25.83
C ILE A 146 -13.30 -14.43 24.68
N ASP A 147 -13.56 -15.08 23.56
CA ASP A 147 -14.20 -14.50 22.38
C ASP A 147 -15.68 -14.87 22.32
N VAL A 148 -16.53 -13.87 22.16
CA VAL A 148 -18.00 -14.05 22.10
C VAL A 148 -18.50 -13.49 20.79
N ARG A 149 -19.00 -14.39 19.93
CA ARG A 149 -19.55 -14.00 18.63
C ARG A 149 -21.06 -14.09 18.63
N ILE A 150 -21.71 -12.94 18.50
CA ILE A 150 -23.17 -12.84 18.36
C ILE A 150 -23.56 -12.94 16.90
N ARG A 151 -24.51 -13.83 16.63
CA ARG A 151 -25.20 -13.94 15.35
C ARG A 151 -26.65 -14.22 15.60
N ASP A 152 -27.52 -13.33 15.16
CA ASP A 152 -28.94 -13.36 15.46
C ASP A 152 -29.14 -13.43 16.98
N ASN A 153 -29.96 -14.39 17.48
CA ASN A 153 -30.23 -14.59 18.91
C ASN A 153 -29.31 -15.65 19.55
N ARG A 154 -28.15 -15.92 18.96
CA ARG A 154 -27.15 -16.89 19.47
C ARG A 154 -25.79 -16.25 19.68
N ALA A 155 -25.17 -16.59 20.80
CA ALA A 155 -23.78 -16.31 21.07
C ALA A 155 -22.95 -17.61 21.09
N THR A 156 -21.90 -17.66 20.29
CA THR A 156 -20.86 -18.69 20.43
C THR A 156 -19.76 -18.12 21.34
N VAL A 157 -19.44 -18.86 22.39
CA VAL A 157 -18.46 -18.53 23.41
C VAL A 157 -17.26 -19.41 23.21
N SER A 158 -16.08 -18.83 23.06
CA SER A 158 -14.85 -19.56 22.78
C SER A 158 -13.68 -19.05 23.61
N LEU A 159 -12.75 -19.93 23.96
CA LEU A 159 -11.44 -19.57 24.54
C LEU A 159 -10.41 -19.46 23.43
N ASP A 160 -9.70 -18.35 23.32
CA ASP A 160 -8.59 -18.18 22.38
C ASP A 160 -7.36 -18.94 22.86
N LEU A 161 -6.99 -20.00 22.14
CA LEU A 161 -5.81 -20.82 22.43
C LEU A 161 -4.52 -20.24 21.86
N SER A 162 -4.64 -19.31 20.93
CA SER A 162 -3.48 -18.68 20.26
C SER A 162 -2.85 -17.56 21.12
N GLY A 163 -3.67 -16.84 21.90
CA GLY A 163 -3.29 -15.64 22.63
C GLY A 163 -3.11 -14.41 21.75
N ALA A 164 -2.20 -14.47 20.78
CA ALA A 164 -2.04 -13.46 19.72
C ALA A 164 -2.22 -14.12 18.33
N SER A 165 -2.39 -13.32 17.29
CA SER A 165 -2.51 -13.86 15.93
C SER A 165 -1.33 -14.79 15.59
N LEU A 166 -1.60 -15.97 15.05
CA LEU A 166 -0.57 -16.91 14.59
C LEU A 166 0.22 -16.37 13.39
N TYR A 167 -0.31 -15.35 12.69
CA TYR A 167 0.42 -14.64 11.64
C TYR A 167 1.58 -13.80 12.18
N GLN A 168 1.53 -13.42 13.45
CA GLN A 168 2.68 -12.83 14.15
C GLN A 168 3.70 -13.93 14.46
N ARG A 169 4.55 -14.21 13.46
CA ARG A 169 5.67 -15.14 13.66
C ARG A 169 6.63 -14.58 14.71
N GLY A 170 7.16 -15.42 15.59
CA GLY A 170 8.09 -14.98 16.64
C GLY A 170 9.39 -14.34 16.13
N TYR A 171 9.77 -14.57 14.87
CA TYR A 171 10.92 -13.96 14.22
C TYR A 171 10.65 -12.57 13.60
N LEU A 172 9.41 -12.05 13.67
CA LEU A 172 9.11 -10.69 13.24
C LEU A 172 9.66 -9.67 14.27
N GLU A 173 10.09 -8.52 13.78
CA GLU A 173 10.50 -7.41 14.65
C GLU A 173 9.30 -6.84 15.41
N THR A 174 9.54 -6.35 16.62
CA THR A 174 8.50 -5.70 17.46
C THR A 174 7.99 -4.41 16.85
N ASP A 175 8.80 -3.75 16.03
CA ASP A 175 8.50 -2.56 15.23
C ASP A 175 8.19 -2.87 13.75
N ALA A 176 8.12 -4.15 13.41
CA ALA A 176 7.63 -4.57 12.09
C ALA A 176 6.25 -3.95 11.86
N GLY A 177 6.09 -3.27 10.71
CA GLY A 177 4.84 -2.56 10.38
C GLY A 177 3.61 -3.46 10.56
N GLN A 178 2.45 -2.85 10.78
CA GLN A 178 1.17 -3.56 11.04
C GLN A 178 0.81 -4.61 9.98
N ASP A 179 1.38 -4.51 8.79
CA ASP A 179 1.12 -5.41 7.66
C ASP A 179 2.01 -6.65 7.63
N ALA A 180 3.12 -6.69 8.37
CA ALA A 180 4.08 -7.80 8.32
C ALA A 180 3.45 -9.17 8.66
N PRO A 181 2.52 -9.31 9.64
CA PRO A 181 1.83 -10.57 9.89
C PRO A 181 0.95 -11.01 8.70
N LEU A 182 0.29 -10.07 8.03
CA LEU A 182 -0.53 -10.36 6.86
C LEU A 182 0.33 -10.83 5.67
N GLU A 183 1.53 -10.28 5.52
CA GLU A 183 2.48 -10.72 4.49
C GLU A 183 2.90 -12.17 4.69
N CYS A 184 3.17 -12.59 5.92
CA CYS A 184 3.47 -13.99 6.23
C CYS A 184 2.28 -14.92 5.89
N ALA A 185 1.05 -14.48 6.19
CA ALA A 185 -0.16 -15.25 5.86
C ALA A 185 -0.38 -15.40 4.35
N LEU A 186 -0.16 -14.31 3.59
CA LEU A 186 -0.25 -14.34 2.12
C LEU A 186 0.85 -15.22 1.52
N ALA A 187 2.08 -15.10 2.01
CA ALA A 187 3.19 -15.93 1.58
C ALA A 187 2.91 -17.43 1.81
N ALA A 188 2.43 -17.77 3.01
CA ALA A 188 2.03 -19.15 3.31
C ALA A 188 0.89 -19.64 2.41
N GLY A 189 -0.11 -18.79 2.13
CA GLY A 189 -1.21 -19.12 1.22
C GLY A 189 -0.76 -19.35 -0.22
N VAL A 190 0.16 -18.52 -0.73
CA VAL A 190 0.79 -18.67 -2.05
C VAL A 190 1.55 -19.99 -2.16
N LEU A 191 2.37 -20.30 -1.15
CA LEU A 191 3.16 -21.53 -1.10
C LEU A 191 2.28 -22.79 -0.98
N ALA A 192 1.18 -22.70 -0.20
CA ALA A 192 0.21 -23.78 -0.08
C ALA A 192 -0.58 -24.03 -1.38
N LEU A 193 -0.96 -22.95 -2.11
CA LEU A 193 -1.62 -23.04 -3.40
C LEU A 193 -0.72 -23.72 -4.46
N ALA A 194 0.59 -23.43 -4.39
CA ALA A 194 1.59 -24.02 -5.28
C ALA A 194 2.07 -25.43 -4.85
N ASP A 195 1.57 -25.97 -3.74
CA ASP A 195 2.03 -27.22 -3.13
C ASP A 195 3.55 -27.28 -2.89
N TRP A 196 4.11 -26.16 -2.40
CA TRP A 196 5.54 -26.07 -2.11
C TRP A 196 6.02 -27.14 -1.11
N ASP A 197 5.20 -27.49 -0.14
CA ASP A 197 5.47 -28.55 0.85
C ASP A 197 5.74 -29.91 0.17
N GLY A 198 4.95 -30.24 -0.86
CA GLY A 198 5.13 -31.46 -1.63
C GLY A 198 6.37 -31.47 -2.55
N MET A 199 6.82 -30.30 -2.99
CA MET A 199 7.91 -30.19 -3.96
C MET A 199 9.25 -29.70 -3.39
N CYS A 200 9.29 -29.13 -2.19
CA CYS A 200 10.46 -28.43 -1.64
C CYS A 200 11.72 -29.32 -1.49
N ALA A 201 11.56 -30.65 -1.40
CA ALA A 201 12.68 -31.59 -1.33
C ALA A 201 13.48 -31.65 -2.64
N THR A 202 12.86 -31.42 -3.79
CA THR A 202 13.44 -31.65 -5.12
C THR A 202 13.45 -30.41 -6.02
N ALA A 203 12.62 -29.40 -5.75
CA ALA A 203 12.50 -28.19 -6.55
C ALA A 203 13.35 -27.04 -6.01
N ALA A 204 13.66 -26.07 -6.87
CA ALA A 204 14.15 -24.76 -6.49
C ALA A 204 12.99 -23.76 -6.40
N LEU A 205 13.13 -22.71 -5.57
CA LEU A 205 12.21 -21.57 -5.50
C LEU A 205 12.93 -20.28 -5.84
N VAL A 206 12.29 -19.47 -6.68
CA VAL A 206 12.76 -18.12 -7.04
C VAL A 206 11.67 -17.10 -6.79
N ASP A 207 11.95 -16.09 -5.96
CA ASP A 207 11.13 -14.89 -5.78
C ASP A 207 11.84 -13.70 -6.39
N ALA A 208 11.36 -13.28 -7.56
CA ALA A 208 11.96 -12.21 -8.35
C ALA A 208 11.71 -10.80 -7.80
N ALA A 209 10.78 -10.64 -6.86
CA ALA A 209 10.42 -9.37 -6.24
C ALA A 209 10.18 -9.57 -4.74
N CYS A 210 11.18 -10.15 -4.05
CA CYS A 210 11.02 -10.68 -2.69
C CYS A 210 10.74 -9.63 -1.61
N GLY A 211 10.83 -8.33 -1.93
CA GLY A 211 10.61 -7.27 -0.94
C GLY A 211 11.46 -7.49 0.32
N ASP A 212 10.82 -7.52 1.47
CA ASP A 212 11.46 -7.79 2.77
C ASP A 212 11.45 -9.29 3.16
N GLY A 213 11.28 -10.17 2.16
CA GLY A 213 11.60 -11.60 2.23
C GLY A 213 10.55 -12.49 2.88
N ALA A 214 9.30 -12.07 3.00
CA ALA A 214 8.25 -12.89 3.63
C ALA A 214 8.10 -14.25 2.95
N LEU A 215 8.02 -14.28 1.61
CA LEU A 215 7.83 -15.52 0.84
C LEU A 215 9.03 -16.47 0.96
N VAL A 216 10.25 -15.96 0.76
CA VAL A 216 11.45 -16.80 0.79
C VAL A 216 11.75 -17.36 2.19
N VAL A 217 11.44 -16.60 3.24
CA VAL A 217 11.59 -17.07 4.62
C VAL A 217 10.55 -18.14 4.98
N GLU A 218 9.27 -17.94 4.60
CA GLU A 218 8.24 -18.98 4.77
C GLU A 218 8.55 -20.23 3.94
N ALA A 219 9.07 -20.08 2.71
CA ALA A 219 9.47 -21.21 1.88
C ALA A 219 10.63 -22.01 2.50
N ALA A 220 11.63 -21.31 3.06
CA ALA A 220 12.73 -21.95 3.76
C ALA A 220 12.31 -22.62 5.06
N ALA A 221 11.39 -22.00 5.81
CA ALA A 221 10.81 -22.58 7.01
C ALA A 221 10.06 -23.89 6.72
N ILE A 222 9.36 -23.95 5.57
CA ILE A 222 8.73 -25.21 5.11
C ILE A 222 9.79 -26.25 4.74
N ALA A 223 10.78 -25.87 3.93
CA ALA A 223 11.82 -26.79 3.47
C ALA A 223 12.71 -27.33 4.62
N CYS A 224 12.88 -26.56 5.70
CA CYS A 224 13.61 -26.96 6.90
C CYS A 224 12.71 -27.59 7.98
N ASP A 225 11.47 -27.90 7.68
CA ASP A 225 10.48 -28.47 8.62
C ASP A 225 10.35 -27.64 9.93
N MET A 226 10.46 -26.34 9.83
CA MET A 226 10.36 -25.42 10.97
C MET A 226 8.90 -25.12 11.29
N ALA A 227 8.47 -25.38 12.51
CA ALA A 227 7.15 -24.97 12.97
C ALA A 227 7.04 -23.42 13.03
N PRO A 228 6.00 -22.79 12.44
CA PRO A 228 5.89 -21.33 12.42
C PRO A 228 5.70 -20.70 13.80
N GLY A 229 5.25 -21.47 14.78
CA GLY A 229 5.08 -21.05 16.17
C GLY A 229 6.30 -21.27 17.07
N LEU A 230 7.37 -21.92 16.59
CA LEU A 230 8.51 -22.38 17.39
C LEU A 230 9.19 -21.26 18.20
N THR A 231 9.26 -20.04 17.68
CA THR A 231 9.91 -18.90 18.32
C THR A 231 8.95 -18.01 19.12
N ARG A 232 7.72 -18.46 19.40
CA ARG A 232 6.73 -17.69 20.18
C ARG A 232 6.96 -17.91 21.67
N ALA A 233 6.89 -16.79 22.44
CA ALA A 233 7.17 -16.81 23.86
C ALA A 233 5.94 -17.11 24.75
N LYS A 234 4.70 -16.91 24.26
CA LYS A 234 3.48 -17.08 25.07
C LYS A 234 2.31 -17.60 24.20
N TRP A 235 1.48 -18.47 24.80
CA TRP A 235 0.31 -19.06 24.18
C TRP A 235 -0.95 -18.85 25.03
N GLY A 236 -2.11 -18.69 24.38
CA GLY A 236 -3.38 -18.55 25.07
C GLY A 236 -3.87 -19.83 25.75
N PHE A 237 -3.43 -21.00 25.29
CA PHE A 237 -3.77 -22.29 25.90
C PHE A 237 -3.04 -22.56 27.25
N GLU A 238 -2.03 -21.78 27.64
CA GLU A 238 -1.36 -21.91 28.93
C GLU A 238 -2.31 -21.63 30.10
N GLY A 239 -3.33 -20.77 29.89
CA GLY A 239 -4.39 -20.51 30.85
C GLY A 239 -5.57 -21.51 30.78
N TRP A 240 -5.55 -22.48 29.87
CA TRP A 240 -6.60 -23.47 29.74
C TRP A 240 -6.47 -24.59 30.76
N ALA A 241 -7.55 -24.99 31.44
CA ALA A 241 -7.55 -26.00 32.48
C ALA A 241 -7.08 -27.42 32.01
N ALA A 242 -7.12 -27.67 30.69
CA ALA A 242 -6.61 -28.91 30.10
C ALA A 242 -5.16 -28.80 29.58
N PHE A 243 -4.45 -27.72 29.90
CA PHE A 243 -3.04 -27.53 29.53
C PHE A 243 -2.14 -28.46 30.38
N ASP A 244 -1.26 -29.18 29.69
CA ASP A 244 -0.25 -30.04 30.30
C ASP A 244 1.13 -29.52 29.85
N GLU A 245 1.88 -28.96 30.78
CA GLU A 245 3.18 -28.32 30.54
C GLU A 245 4.25 -29.35 30.11
N GLU A 246 4.24 -30.57 30.70
CA GLU A 246 5.21 -31.61 30.35
C GLU A 246 4.95 -32.16 28.96
N ALA A 247 3.69 -32.42 28.62
CA ALA A 247 3.30 -32.81 27.27
C ALA A 247 3.61 -31.73 26.22
N TRP A 248 3.45 -30.45 26.57
CA TRP A 248 3.80 -29.34 25.70
C TRP A 248 5.31 -29.19 25.47
N ALA A 249 6.13 -29.35 26.52
CA ALA A 249 7.58 -29.34 26.39
C ALA A 249 8.07 -30.41 25.41
N ALA A 250 7.52 -31.62 25.47
CA ALA A 250 7.85 -32.70 24.53
C ALA A 250 7.47 -32.36 23.07
N VAL A 251 6.38 -31.61 22.85
CA VAL A 251 5.97 -31.14 21.50
C VAL A 251 6.94 -30.09 20.97
N LEU A 252 7.47 -29.21 21.83
CA LEU A 252 8.48 -28.23 21.44
C LEU A 252 9.83 -28.91 21.12
N ASP A 253 10.26 -29.84 21.95
CA ASP A 253 11.50 -30.60 21.72
C ASP A 253 11.47 -31.36 20.37
N ASP A 254 10.35 -32.03 20.04
CA ASP A 254 10.16 -32.68 18.74
C ASP A 254 10.25 -31.66 17.58
N ALA A 255 9.65 -30.46 17.76
CA ALA A 255 9.69 -29.43 16.74
C ALA A 255 11.09 -28.84 16.54
N ASP A 256 11.86 -28.66 17.60
CA ASP A 256 13.25 -28.21 17.54
C ASP A 256 14.15 -29.26 16.85
N GLU A 257 14.04 -30.54 17.23
CA GLU A 257 14.79 -31.66 16.58
C GLU A 257 14.48 -31.74 15.07
N ARG A 258 13.22 -31.60 14.69
CA ARG A 258 12.78 -31.57 13.28
C ARG A 258 13.37 -30.39 12.51
N PHE A 259 13.38 -29.22 13.12
CA PHE A 259 13.96 -28.02 12.50
C PHE A 259 15.47 -28.16 12.32
N GLU A 260 16.20 -28.63 13.34
CA GLU A 260 17.66 -28.87 13.25
C GLU A 260 18.01 -29.89 12.16
N ALA A 261 17.28 -30.99 12.10
CA ALA A 261 17.46 -32.01 11.06
C ALA A 261 17.15 -31.45 9.67
N GLY A 262 16.04 -30.69 9.51
CA GLY A 262 15.67 -30.08 8.25
C GLY A 262 16.67 -29.03 7.80
N LEU A 263 17.15 -28.18 8.72
CA LEU A 263 18.17 -27.16 8.42
C LEU A 263 19.49 -27.83 7.96
N SER A 264 19.92 -28.90 8.62
CA SER A 264 21.12 -29.66 8.23
C SER A 264 20.96 -30.28 6.84
N ALA A 265 19.78 -30.82 6.52
CA ALA A 265 19.49 -31.37 5.20
C ALA A 265 19.50 -30.31 4.08
N VAL A 266 19.00 -29.12 4.33
CA VAL A 266 18.95 -28.00 3.36
C VAL A 266 20.31 -27.33 3.21
N ALA A 267 21.02 -27.06 4.32
CA ALA A 267 22.32 -26.40 4.31
C ALA A 267 23.50 -27.33 3.96
N GLY A 268 23.32 -28.68 4.04
CA GLY A 268 24.33 -29.71 3.87
C GLY A 268 25.25 -29.87 5.08
N ASP A 269 26.09 -30.93 5.08
CA ASP A 269 26.99 -31.29 6.19
C ASP A 269 28.04 -30.23 6.55
N GLY A 270 28.11 -29.15 5.79
CA GLY A 270 28.95 -27.97 6.06
C GLY A 270 28.39 -26.98 7.05
N ALA A 271 27.22 -27.24 7.68
CA ALA A 271 26.59 -26.28 8.62
C ALA A 271 27.49 -25.96 9.83
N ALA A 272 28.25 -26.93 10.32
CA ALA A 272 29.22 -26.78 11.41
C ALA A 272 30.42 -25.88 11.03
N THR A 273 30.87 -25.93 9.78
CA THR A 273 31.95 -25.07 9.25
C THR A 273 31.46 -23.75 8.67
N ALA A 274 30.22 -23.72 8.21
CA ALA A 274 29.58 -22.50 7.67
C ALA A 274 29.21 -21.45 8.74
N ALA A 275 29.15 -21.83 10.03
CA ALA A 275 28.96 -20.87 11.16
C ALA A 275 30.05 -19.79 11.21
N ALA A 276 31.24 -20.07 10.65
CA ALA A 276 32.36 -19.12 10.53
C ALA A 276 32.32 -18.29 9.22
N SER A 277 31.54 -18.70 8.23
CA SER A 277 31.41 -17.99 6.93
C SER A 277 30.31 -16.93 6.98
N THR A 278 30.61 -15.73 6.50
CA THR A 278 29.65 -14.62 6.37
C THR A 278 28.70 -14.78 5.19
N ARG A 279 28.95 -15.74 4.29
CA ARG A 279 28.11 -16.00 3.10
C ARG A 279 27.69 -17.47 3.05
N PRO A 280 26.40 -17.78 2.73
CA PRO A 280 25.98 -19.15 2.46
C PRO A 280 26.72 -19.69 1.21
N ASP A 281 26.93 -21.00 1.15
CA ASP A 281 27.41 -21.66 -0.08
C ASP A 281 26.28 -21.58 -1.14
N LEU A 282 26.38 -20.58 -2.00
CA LEU A 282 25.39 -20.28 -3.04
C LEU A 282 25.17 -21.45 -4.02
N ASN A 283 26.09 -22.40 -4.09
CA ASN A 283 25.97 -23.56 -4.96
C ASN A 283 25.00 -24.65 -4.42
N ARG A 284 24.62 -24.55 -3.14
CA ARG A 284 23.68 -25.48 -2.49
C ARG A 284 22.33 -24.87 -2.13
N VAL A 285 22.22 -23.54 -2.09
CA VAL A 285 20.97 -22.84 -1.75
C VAL A 285 19.99 -22.89 -2.91
N ARG A 286 18.83 -23.50 -2.67
CA ARG A 286 17.77 -23.70 -3.66
C ARG A 286 16.64 -22.65 -3.57
N ILE A 287 16.65 -21.78 -2.57
CA ILE A 287 15.63 -20.76 -2.33
C ILE A 287 16.30 -19.38 -2.46
N VAL A 288 15.91 -18.64 -3.49
CA VAL A 288 16.53 -17.38 -3.84
C VAL A 288 15.49 -16.28 -3.92
N GLY A 289 15.75 -15.15 -3.25
CA GLY A 289 14.99 -13.92 -3.39
C GLY A 289 15.83 -12.80 -3.98
N ALA A 290 15.25 -11.99 -4.86
CA ALA A 290 15.89 -10.81 -5.41
C ALA A 290 15.01 -9.56 -5.23
N THR A 291 15.65 -8.42 -4.96
CA THR A 291 15.00 -7.11 -4.91
C THR A 291 15.99 -6.01 -5.24
N THR A 292 15.51 -4.94 -5.88
CA THR A 292 16.33 -3.76 -6.19
C THR A 292 16.50 -2.82 -5.00
N SER A 293 15.69 -2.98 -3.95
CA SER A 293 15.65 -2.08 -2.78
C SER A 293 16.66 -2.45 -1.72
N SER A 294 17.73 -1.68 -1.53
CA SER A 294 18.74 -1.90 -0.47
C SER A 294 18.16 -1.96 0.95
N PRO A 295 17.19 -1.09 1.35
CA PRO A 295 16.53 -1.23 2.65
C PRO A 295 15.73 -2.54 2.78
N ALA A 296 15.08 -3.00 1.71
CA ALA A 296 14.32 -4.25 1.72
C ALA A 296 15.24 -5.47 1.90
N ILE A 297 16.42 -5.48 1.25
CA ILE A 297 17.43 -6.54 1.44
C ILE A 297 17.86 -6.65 2.91
N ALA A 298 18.15 -5.51 3.55
CA ALA A 298 18.57 -5.50 4.95
C ALA A 298 17.49 -6.11 5.85
N ARG A 299 16.21 -5.75 5.63
CA ARG A 299 15.08 -6.34 6.37
C ARG A 299 14.92 -7.83 6.09
N ALA A 300 14.97 -8.24 4.81
CA ALA A 300 14.83 -9.65 4.44
C ALA A 300 15.93 -10.53 5.04
N ARG A 301 17.17 -10.09 4.97
CA ARG A 301 18.32 -10.78 5.62
C ARG A 301 18.20 -10.80 7.14
N GLY A 302 17.73 -9.71 7.74
CA GLY A 302 17.42 -9.63 9.16
C GLY A 302 16.34 -10.64 9.58
N ARG A 303 15.26 -10.73 8.81
CA ARG A 303 14.17 -11.69 9.01
C ARG A 303 14.68 -13.14 8.93
N ALA A 304 15.41 -13.49 7.88
CA ALA A 304 16.02 -14.82 7.74
C ALA A 304 16.99 -15.17 8.89
N LYS A 305 17.77 -14.19 9.36
CA LYS A 305 18.68 -14.38 10.50
C LYS A 305 17.91 -14.66 11.80
N ARG A 306 16.85 -13.89 12.11
CA ARG A 306 16.04 -14.10 13.32
C ARG A 306 15.29 -15.42 13.30
N ALA A 307 14.87 -15.87 12.12
CA ALA A 307 14.26 -17.19 11.94
C ALA A 307 15.25 -18.36 11.99
N GLY A 308 16.56 -18.10 12.11
CA GLY A 308 17.59 -19.16 12.06
C GLY A 308 17.84 -19.73 10.65
N LEU A 309 17.24 -19.14 9.62
CA LEU A 309 17.22 -19.66 8.25
C LEU A 309 18.26 -19.03 7.31
N ARG A 310 19.25 -18.32 7.87
CA ARG A 310 20.26 -17.60 7.06
C ARG A 310 21.01 -18.50 6.06
N LEU A 311 21.22 -19.76 6.40
CA LEU A 311 21.93 -20.73 5.55
C LEU A 311 21.02 -21.40 4.51
N ALA A 312 19.71 -21.31 4.66
CA ALA A 312 18.72 -21.92 3.78
C ALA A 312 18.26 -21.02 2.63
N VAL A 313 18.58 -19.72 2.66
CA VAL A 313 18.14 -18.74 1.67
C VAL A 313 19.29 -17.89 1.13
N SER A 314 19.22 -17.51 -0.15
CA SER A 314 20.02 -16.45 -0.74
C SER A 314 19.15 -15.24 -1.03
N ILE A 315 19.53 -14.05 -0.55
CA ILE A 315 18.83 -12.80 -0.81
C ILE A 315 19.79 -11.84 -1.48
N GLU A 316 19.51 -11.53 -2.75
CA GLU A 316 20.39 -10.81 -3.65
C GLU A 316 19.83 -9.42 -4.00
N GLN A 317 20.76 -8.48 -4.20
CA GLN A 317 20.42 -7.19 -4.79
C GLN A 317 20.55 -7.28 -6.30
N GLY A 318 19.47 -6.97 -7.02
CA GLY A 318 19.56 -7.01 -8.47
C GLY A 318 18.24 -6.70 -9.16
N ASP A 319 18.39 -6.40 -10.44
CA ASP A 319 17.30 -6.28 -11.40
C ASP A 319 16.89 -7.66 -11.98
N ALA A 320 16.01 -7.66 -12.98
CA ALA A 320 15.54 -8.86 -13.63
C ALA A 320 16.68 -9.75 -14.27
N SER A 321 17.86 -9.15 -14.58
CA SER A 321 19.00 -9.92 -15.14
C SER A 321 19.68 -10.76 -14.05
N ASN A 322 19.91 -10.15 -12.89
CA ASN A 322 20.47 -10.84 -11.71
C ASN A 322 19.53 -11.95 -11.20
N VAL A 323 18.20 -11.75 -11.33
CA VAL A 323 17.21 -12.77 -10.99
C VAL A 323 17.34 -14.00 -11.88
N ALA A 324 17.55 -13.82 -13.18
CA ALA A 324 17.77 -14.94 -14.11
C ALA A 324 19.02 -15.76 -13.75
N GLU A 325 20.12 -15.09 -13.39
CA GLU A 325 21.33 -15.77 -12.92
C GLU A 325 21.12 -16.47 -11.58
N ALA A 326 20.40 -15.83 -10.64
CA ALA A 326 20.05 -16.42 -9.35
C ALA A 326 19.17 -17.67 -9.52
N ALA A 327 18.18 -17.62 -10.42
CA ALA A 327 17.36 -18.76 -10.80
C ALA A 327 18.20 -19.89 -11.37
N GLY A 328 19.14 -19.59 -12.27
CA GLY A 328 20.08 -20.57 -12.84
C GLY A 328 20.93 -21.24 -11.77
N ARG A 329 21.45 -20.48 -10.79
CA ARG A 329 22.22 -21.04 -9.65
C ARG A 329 21.35 -21.93 -8.76
N ALA A 330 20.14 -21.48 -8.41
CA ALA A 330 19.21 -22.27 -7.60
C ALA A 330 18.82 -23.60 -8.27
N LEU A 331 18.56 -23.56 -9.57
CA LEU A 331 18.27 -24.76 -10.37
C LEU A 331 19.47 -25.71 -10.47
N ALA A 332 20.67 -25.18 -10.63
CA ALA A 332 21.89 -26.01 -10.63
C ALA A 332 22.10 -26.72 -9.28
N ALA A 333 21.80 -26.03 -8.17
CA ALA A 333 21.86 -26.59 -6.83
C ALA A 333 20.77 -27.64 -6.56
N ALA A 334 19.60 -27.52 -7.17
CA ALA A 334 18.51 -28.51 -7.06
C ALA A 334 18.72 -29.78 -7.92
N ARG A 335 19.53 -29.71 -8.96
CA ARG A 335 19.73 -30.76 -9.96
C ARG A 335 20.08 -32.17 -9.42
N PRO A 336 20.98 -32.35 -8.45
CA PRO A 336 21.27 -33.65 -7.89
C PRO A 336 20.08 -34.30 -7.19
N ALA A 337 19.32 -33.52 -6.42
CA ALA A 337 18.11 -34.00 -5.73
C ALA A 337 17.01 -34.37 -6.72
N PHE A 338 16.84 -33.54 -7.77
CA PHE A 338 15.88 -33.77 -8.84
C PHE A 338 16.17 -35.07 -9.62
N THR A 339 17.42 -35.29 -10.00
CA THR A 339 17.81 -36.52 -10.72
C THR A 339 17.58 -37.78 -9.87
N ALA A 340 17.87 -37.74 -8.59
CA ALA A 340 17.65 -38.88 -7.68
C ALA A 340 16.16 -39.16 -7.50
N ALA A 341 15.33 -38.10 -7.39
CA ALA A 341 13.88 -38.23 -7.26
C ALA A 341 13.20 -38.71 -8.56
N GLN A 342 13.65 -38.28 -9.73
CA GLN A 342 13.19 -38.80 -11.02
C GLN A 342 13.48 -40.31 -11.22
N ALA A 343 14.59 -40.80 -10.67
CA ALA A 343 14.91 -42.19 -10.71
C ALA A 343 14.01 -43.05 -9.79
N ALA A 344 13.43 -42.45 -8.77
CA ALA A 344 12.57 -43.09 -7.77
C ALA A 344 11.07 -43.07 -8.12
N THR A 345 10.62 -42.13 -8.93
CA THR A 345 9.19 -41.95 -9.28
C THR A 345 9.03 -41.73 -10.78
N GLN A 346 7.98 -42.32 -11.37
CA GLN A 346 7.60 -42.07 -12.78
C GLN A 346 6.83 -40.78 -12.98
N ASP A 347 6.57 -40.01 -11.90
CA ASP A 347 5.83 -38.75 -11.97
C ASP A 347 6.72 -37.58 -12.43
N LYS A 348 6.16 -36.68 -13.24
CA LYS A 348 6.80 -35.42 -13.63
C LYS A 348 7.05 -34.56 -12.40
N LEU A 349 8.31 -34.38 -12.02
CA LEU A 349 8.71 -33.48 -10.95
C LEU A 349 8.84 -32.05 -11.46
N CYS A 350 8.35 -31.08 -10.68
CA CYS A 350 8.49 -29.66 -10.98
C CYS A 350 9.90 -29.18 -10.58
N PRO A 351 10.76 -28.78 -11.53
CA PRO A 351 12.14 -28.40 -11.22
C PRO A 351 12.25 -27.00 -10.59
N CYS A 352 11.24 -26.13 -10.74
CA CYS A 352 11.26 -24.79 -10.20
C CYS A 352 9.86 -24.28 -9.86
N LEU A 353 9.74 -23.61 -8.71
CA LEU A 353 8.63 -22.74 -8.38
C LEU A 353 9.11 -21.28 -8.51
N VAL A 354 8.53 -20.54 -9.47
CA VAL A 354 8.68 -19.08 -9.53
C VAL A 354 7.49 -18.47 -8.82
N ALA A 355 7.73 -17.82 -7.70
CA ALA A 355 6.69 -17.28 -6.84
C ALA A 355 7.01 -15.84 -6.40
N SER A 356 6.02 -14.96 -6.32
CA SER A 356 6.20 -13.60 -5.79
C SER A 356 4.92 -13.10 -5.13
N CYS A 357 5.09 -12.32 -4.06
CA CYS A 357 4.04 -11.53 -3.45
C CYS A 357 4.25 -10.06 -3.81
N LEU A 358 3.56 -9.60 -4.86
CA LEU A 358 3.67 -8.24 -5.38
C LEU A 358 2.74 -7.27 -4.62
N PRO A 359 3.03 -5.96 -4.59
CA PRO A 359 2.15 -4.98 -3.98
C PRO A 359 0.75 -4.97 -4.61
N PHE A 360 -0.28 -4.86 -3.80
CA PHE A 360 -1.68 -4.80 -4.23
C PHE A 360 -2.49 -3.80 -3.40
N GLY A 361 -3.60 -3.30 -3.96
CA GLY A 361 -4.49 -2.37 -3.29
C GLY A 361 -3.75 -1.13 -2.76
N ASP A 362 -3.94 -0.82 -1.49
CA ASP A 362 -3.32 0.36 -0.84
C ASP A 362 -1.79 0.23 -0.64
N ARG A 363 -1.20 -0.93 -0.90
CA ARG A 363 0.25 -1.17 -0.80
C ARG A 363 1.02 -0.77 -2.05
N ILE A 364 0.36 -0.51 -3.16
CA ILE A 364 1.00 0.01 -4.36
C ILE A 364 1.38 1.47 -4.09
N GLN A 365 2.62 1.74 -3.71
CA GLN A 365 3.15 3.09 -3.50
C GLN A 365 3.49 3.79 -4.82
N SER A 366 3.95 3.01 -5.80
CA SER A 366 4.27 3.44 -7.15
C SER A 366 3.81 2.37 -8.13
N GLU A 367 2.97 2.74 -9.10
CA GLU A 367 2.48 1.80 -10.11
C GLU A 367 3.58 1.38 -11.09
N ALA A 368 4.55 2.26 -11.38
CA ALA A 368 5.70 1.89 -12.18
C ALA A 368 6.61 0.89 -11.46
N ARG A 369 6.75 1.00 -10.13
CA ARG A 369 7.42 -0.02 -9.33
C ARG A 369 6.67 -1.34 -9.37
N ALA A 370 5.37 -1.34 -9.19
CA ALA A 370 4.55 -2.55 -9.29
C ALA A 370 4.66 -3.19 -10.67
N ALA A 371 4.68 -2.39 -11.75
CA ALA A 371 4.90 -2.86 -13.11
C ALA A 371 6.31 -3.45 -13.32
N ALA A 372 7.34 -2.84 -12.74
CA ALA A 372 8.71 -3.34 -12.80
C ALA A 372 8.86 -4.67 -12.04
N GLU A 373 8.25 -4.79 -10.87
CA GLU A 373 8.23 -6.04 -10.10
C GLU A 373 7.45 -7.15 -10.83
N ALA A 374 6.32 -6.84 -11.47
CA ALA A 374 5.59 -7.76 -12.33
C ALA A 374 6.43 -8.22 -13.53
N SER A 375 7.16 -7.31 -14.17
CA SER A 375 8.09 -7.64 -15.27
C SER A 375 9.24 -8.52 -14.78
N ALA A 376 9.78 -8.27 -13.59
CA ALA A 376 10.81 -9.12 -12.99
C ALA A 376 10.31 -10.55 -12.77
N PHE A 377 9.07 -10.72 -12.28
CA PHE A 377 8.43 -12.02 -12.14
C PHE A 377 8.30 -12.75 -13.48
N VAL A 378 7.76 -12.08 -14.51
CA VAL A 378 7.60 -12.66 -15.86
C VAL A 378 8.94 -13.06 -16.45
N LYS A 379 9.98 -12.23 -16.30
CA LYS A 379 11.33 -12.52 -16.79
C LYS A 379 11.98 -13.70 -16.07
N ALA A 380 11.79 -13.83 -14.76
CA ALA A 380 12.21 -15.01 -14.02
C ALA A 380 11.49 -16.27 -14.52
N ALA A 381 10.19 -16.16 -14.80
CA ALA A 381 9.40 -17.25 -15.35
C ALA A 381 9.88 -17.68 -16.75
N GLN A 382 10.32 -16.76 -17.62
CA GLN A 382 10.89 -17.06 -18.94
C GLN A 382 12.19 -17.85 -18.89
N THR A 383 12.96 -17.71 -17.81
CA THR A 383 14.23 -18.41 -17.64
C THR A 383 14.08 -19.76 -16.94
N ALA A 384 12.91 -20.02 -16.38
CA ALA A 384 12.62 -21.28 -15.69
C ALA A 384 12.41 -22.43 -16.68
N PRO A 385 12.66 -23.68 -16.30
CA PRO A 385 12.37 -24.86 -17.12
C PRO A 385 10.89 -24.98 -17.48
N ALA A 386 10.62 -25.66 -18.59
CA ALA A 386 9.26 -25.76 -19.14
C ALA A 386 8.22 -26.37 -18.18
N ASP A 387 8.66 -27.30 -17.30
CA ASP A 387 7.80 -28.00 -16.34
C ASP A 387 7.69 -27.26 -14.98
N SER A 388 8.02 -25.97 -14.94
CA SER A 388 7.94 -25.15 -13.72
C SER A 388 6.51 -24.73 -13.41
N VAL A 389 6.27 -24.45 -12.13
CA VAL A 389 5.03 -23.85 -11.62
C VAL A 389 5.27 -22.38 -11.33
N TYR A 390 4.28 -21.55 -11.62
CA TYR A 390 4.37 -20.10 -11.45
C TYR A 390 3.19 -19.62 -10.63
N VAL A 391 3.45 -18.87 -9.57
CA VAL A 391 2.39 -18.32 -8.73
C VAL A 391 2.69 -16.90 -8.32
N VAL A 392 1.71 -16.02 -8.44
CA VAL A 392 1.85 -14.61 -8.08
C VAL A 392 0.64 -14.14 -7.29
N ALA A 393 0.91 -13.52 -6.15
CA ALA A 393 -0.08 -12.80 -5.36
C ALA A 393 0.01 -11.30 -5.65
N GLY A 394 -1.11 -10.62 -5.84
CA GLY A 394 -1.13 -9.24 -6.29
C GLY A 394 -0.79 -9.12 -7.76
N GLY A 395 0.02 -8.13 -8.11
CA GLY A 395 0.53 -8.03 -9.49
C GLY A 395 -0.54 -7.72 -10.52
N GLN A 396 -1.29 -6.66 -10.31
CA GLN A 396 -2.26 -6.19 -11.30
C GLN A 396 -1.60 -6.06 -12.68
N GLY A 397 -2.17 -6.74 -13.67
CA GLY A 397 -1.62 -6.79 -15.03
C GLY A 397 -0.62 -7.93 -15.30
N VAL A 398 -0.27 -8.78 -14.33
CA VAL A 398 0.65 -9.93 -14.57
C VAL A 398 0.09 -10.89 -15.59
N GLN A 399 -1.19 -11.25 -15.53
CA GLN A 399 -1.80 -12.16 -16.51
C GLN A 399 -1.62 -11.67 -17.96
N GLY A 400 -1.83 -10.37 -18.19
CA GLY A 400 -1.60 -9.77 -19.49
C GLY A 400 -0.14 -9.88 -19.95
N ARG A 401 0.83 -9.68 -19.05
CA ARG A 401 2.26 -9.83 -19.32
C ARG A 401 2.69 -11.28 -19.48
N PHE A 402 2.04 -12.18 -18.76
CA PHE A 402 2.29 -13.62 -18.89
C PHE A 402 1.81 -14.17 -20.25
N GLY A 403 0.75 -13.58 -20.81
CA GLY A 403 0.24 -13.88 -22.15
C GLY A 403 -0.45 -15.24 -22.27
N VAL A 404 -0.68 -15.92 -21.15
CA VAL A 404 -1.44 -17.19 -21.04
C VAL A 404 -2.44 -17.06 -19.90
N GLU A 405 -3.53 -17.82 -19.95
CA GLU A 405 -4.52 -17.83 -18.88
C GLU A 405 -3.99 -18.53 -17.64
N ALA A 406 -4.34 -18.02 -16.46
CA ALA A 406 -4.06 -18.69 -15.22
C ALA A 406 -4.85 -20.01 -15.14
N ALA A 407 -4.18 -21.07 -14.68
CA ALA A 407 -4.82 -22.37 -14.44
C ALA A 407 -5.79 -22.29 -13.26
N ASP A 408 -5.51 -21.41 -12.29
CA ASP A 408 -6.39 -21.10 -11.17
C ASP A 408 -6.20 -19.64 -10.75
N THR A 409 -7.27 -19.04 -10.26
CA THR A 409 -7.28 -17.67 -9.72
C THR A 409 -8.08 -17.63 -8.44
N VAL A 410 -7.40 -17.42 -7.32
CA VAL A 410 -7.99 -17.40 -5.99
C VAL A 410 -7.87 -15.99 -5.40
N ARG A 411 -8.88 -15.57 -4.65
CA ARG A 411 -8.85 -14.28 -3.96
C ARG A 411 -8.74 -14.49 -2.46
N PHE A 412 -7.63 -14.04 -1.87
CA PHE A 412 -7.38 -14.07 -0.45
C PHE A 412 -7.75 -12.73 0.20
N GLY A 413 -8.48 -12.78 1.32
CA GLY A 413 -8.88 -11.59 2.07
C GLY A 413 -10.19 -10.96 1.61
N ARG A 414 -10.55 -9.80 2.20
CA ARG A 414 -11.81 -9.09 1.93
C ARG A 414 -11.57 -7.59 1.80
N GLY A 415 -12.37 -6.94 0.93
CA GLY A 415 -12.35 -5.49 0.77
C GLY A 415 -10.99 -4.98 0.32
N ARG A 416 -10.44 -4.00 1.02
CA ARG A 416 -9.15 -3.37 0.72
C ARG A 416 -7.94 -4.27 0.93
N VAL A 417 -8.12 -5.36 1.69
CA VAL A 417 -7.08 -6.35 1.98
C VAL A 417 -7.18 -7.54 1.03
N ALA A 418 -8.08 -7.53 0.07
CA ALA A 418 -8.22 -8.60 -0.90
C ALA A 418 -7.02 -8.61 -1.87
N CYS A 419 -6.39 -9.78 -1.98
CA CYS A 419 -5.29 -10.06 -2.89
C CYS A 419 -5.71 -11.15 -3.86
N GLU A 420 -5.57 -10.91 -5.16
CA GLU A 420 -5.77 -11.92 -6.18
C GLU A 420 -4.47 -12.71 -6.32
N VAL A 421 -4.57 -14.03 -6.34
CA VAL A 421 -3.46 -14.97 -6.52
C VAL A 421 -3.71 -15.78 -7.77
N GLN A 422 -2.76 -15.76 -8.69
CA GLN A 422 -2.82 -16.44 -9.98
C GLN A 422 -1.79 -17.55 -10.02
N LEU A 423 -2.24 -18.73 -10.41
CA LEU A 423 -1.41 -19.92 -10.62
C LEU A 423 -1.32 -20.25 -12.11
N PHE A 424 -0.10 -20.41 -12.63
CA PHE A 424 0.13 -20.77 -14.03
C PHE A 424 0.93 -22.08 -14.09
N MET A 425 0.49 -22.97 -14.97
CA MET A 425 1.12 -24.26 -15.25
C MET A 425 1.89 -24.27 -16.58
N GLN A 426 1.94 -23.13 -17.25
CA GLN A 426 2.69 -22.91 -18.49
C GLN A 426 3.51 -21.64 -18.36
N GLY A 427 4.70 -21.64 -18.93
CA GLY A 427 5.56 -20.45 -18.95
C GLY A 427 4.95 -19.30 -19.76
N PRO A 428 5.47 -18.09 -19.57
CA PRO A 428 4.95 -16.89 -20.22
C PRO A 428 5.16 -16.94 -21.75
N ALA A 429 4.20 -16.37 -22.48
CA ALA A 429 4.33 -16.12 -23.91
C ALA A 429 5.43 -15.09 -24.18
N GLN A 430 5.98 -15.09 -25.38
CA GLN A 430 7.00 -14.11 -25.79
C GLN A 430 6.36 -12.73 -25.94
N MET A 431 6.90 -11.73 -25.22
CA MET A 431 6.48 -10.33 -25.33
C MET A 431 7.25 -9.59 -26.45
N ASN A 432 6.70 -8.44 -26.88
CA ASN A 432 7.42 -7.49 -27.72
C ASN A 432 8.55 -6.84 -26.91
N VAL A 433 9.60 -6.39 -27.58
CA VAL A 433 10.75 -5.77 -26.95
C VAL A 433 10.99 -4.39 -27.53
N ALA A 434 11.04 -3.38 -26.69
CA ALA A 434 11.54 -2.05 -27.05
C ALA A 434 13.00 -1.90 -26.68
N ILE A 435 13.77 -1.25 -27.55
CA ILE A 435 15.20 -0.98 -27.33
C ILE A 435 15.36 0.46 -26.88
N VAL A 436 15.85 0.67 -25.67
CA VAL A 436 16.08 1.99 -25.10
C VAL A 436 17.60 2.21 -24.90
N PRO A 437 18.24 3.07 -25.73
CA PRO A 437 19.63 3.40 -25.55
C PRO A 437 19.87 4.17 -24.25
N ASP A 438 20.94 3.84 -23.52
CA ASP A 438 21.34 4.54 -22.32
C ASP A 438 21.63 6.05 -22.59
N ASN A 439 21.25 6.91 -21.65
CA ASN A 439 21.51 8.35 -21.72
C ASN A 439 22.99 8.73 -21.60
N ALA A 440 23.80 7.88 -20.98
CA ALA A 440 25.25 8.06 -20.82
C ALA A 440 26.07 7.54 -22.01
N GLY A 441 25.47 6.79 -22.92
CA GLY A 441 26.09 6.23 -24.13
C GLY A 441 26.70 4.84 -23.91
N GLY A 442 26.45 3.91 -24.85
CA GLY A 442 27.15 2.62 -25.00
C GLY A 442 26.35 1.37 -24.64
N ALA A 443 25.38 1.41 -23.77
CA ALA A 443 24.51 0.29 -23.44
C ALA A 443 23.10 0.49 -24.01
N GLU A 444 22.45 -0.62 -24.37
CA GLU A 444 21.04 -0.65 -24.76
C GLU A 444 20.26 -1.48 -23.75
N HIS A 445 19.13 -0.93 -23.26
CA HIS A 445 18.21 -1.63 -22.40
C HIS A 445 17.11 -2.28 -23.26
N LYS A 446 16.95 -3.59 -23.13
CA LYS A 446 15.83 -4.34 -23.73
C LYS A 446 14.70 -4.33 -22.72
N VAL A 447 13.60 -3.68 -23.09
CA VAL A 447 12.41 -3.52 -22.24
C VAL A 447 11.24 -4.25 -22.85
N GLU A 448 10.66 -5.19 -22.12
CA GLU A 448 9.46 -5.90 -22.56
C GLU A 448 8.23 -4.97 -22.53
N VAL A 449 7.46 -4.99 -23.61
CA VAL A 449 6.28 -4.15 -23.82
C VAL A 449 5.15 -4.96 -24.43
N TYR A 450 3.92 -4.51 -24.22
CA TYR A 450 2.73 -5.14 -24.80
C TYR A 450 2.58 -4.83 -26.31
N GLU A 451 2.79 -3.58 -26.65
CA GLU A 451 2.50 -3.09 -28.00
C GLU A 451 3.80 -2.82 -28.78
N THR A 452 3.89 -3.27 -30.02
CA THR A 452 5.04 -3.00 -30.91
C THR A 452 5.25 -1.50 -31.14
N THR A 453 4.18 -0.71 -31.06
CA THR A 453 4.21 0.76 -31.20
C THR A 453 4.88 1.46 -30.04
N SER A 454 5.15 0.77 -28.92
CA SER A 454 5.79 1.34 -27.73
C SER A 454 7.24 1.75 -27.96
N GLN A 455 7.90 1.20 -28.97
CA GLN A 455 9.19 1.71 -29.43
C GLN A 455 9.11 3.19 -29.86
N GLN A 456 8.06 3.56 -30.61
CA GLN A 456 7.86 4.95 -31.06
C GLN A 456 7.64 5.90 -29.89
N PHE A 457 6.93 5.41 -28.84
CA PHE A 457 6.76 6.19 -27.60
C PHE A 457 8.10 6.41 -26.90
N ALA A 458 8.93 5.38 -26.74
CA ALA A 458 10.26 5.49 -26.13
C ALA A 458 11.15 6.49 -26.88
N ASP A 459 11.18 6.40 -28.22
CA ASP A 459 11.97 7.30 -29.08
C ASP A 459 11.47 8.76 -28.98
N ARG A 460 10.15 8.95 -28.98
CA ARG A 460 9.53 10.27 -28.83
C ARG A 460 9.85 10.86 -27.46
N LEU A 461 9.65 10.09 -26.40
CA LEU A 461 9.92 10.53 -25.02
C LEU A 461 11.39 10.93 -24.84
N ARG A 462 12.32 10.10 -25.35
CA ARG A 462 13.76 10.37 -25.31
C ARG A 462 14.12 11.68 -26.03
N LYS A 463 13.54 11.91 -27.20
CA LYS A 463 13.76 13.15 -27.97
C LYS A 463 13.31 14.38 -27.18
N VAL A 464 12.07 14.35 -26.68
CA VAL A 464 11.49 15.46 -25.90
C VAL A 464 12.27 15.68 -24.62
N TYR A 465 12.69 14.61 -23.94
CA TYR A 465 13.50 14.72 -22.71
C TYR A 465 14.83 15.44 -22.96
N LYS A 466 15.54 15.10 -24.03
CA LYS A 466 16.80 15.77 -24.40
C LYS A 466 16.60 17.28 -24.64
N GLU A 467 15.52 17.65 -25.30
CA GLU A 467 15.16 19.04 -25.59
C GLU A 467 14.75 19.81 -24.32
N ARG A 468 13.79 19.26 -23.55
CA ARG A 468 13.23 19.88 -22.34
C ARG A 468 14.27 19.99 -21.21
N ARG A 469 15.08 18.95 -20.99
CA ARG A 469 16.17 18.98 -20.00
C ARG A 469 17.19 20.06 -20.29
N LYS A 470 17.55 20.28 -21.56
CA LYS A 470 18.48 21.36 -21.96
C LYS A 470 17.87 22.73 -21.66
N TRP A 471 16.61 22.93 -21.99
CA TRP A 471 15.87 24.15 -21.67
C TRP A 471 15.76 24.36 -20.16
N ALA A 472 15.28 23.36 -19.42
CA ALA A 472 15.07 23.44 -17.98
C ALA A 472 16.36 23.84 -17.23
N ARG A 473 17.49 23.23 -17.59
CA ARG A 473 18.80 23.58 -17.02
C ARG A 473 19.22 25.02 -17.33
N ARG A 474 18.96 25.51 -18.53
CA ARG A 474 19.28 26.88 -18.92
C ARG A 474 18.47 27.90 -18.14
N GLU A 475 17.19 27.62 -17.92
CA GLU A 475 16.26 28.54 -17.26
C GLU A 475 16.19 28.29 -15.73
N GLY A 476 16.92 27.32 -15.19
CA GLY A 476 16.87 26.97 -13.77
C GLY A 476 15.53 26.34 -13.32
N VAL A 477 14.82 25.72 -14.25
CA VAL A 477 13.52 25.08 -13.99
C VAL A 477 13.73 23.65 -13.53
N THR A 478 13.21 23.30 -12.35
CA THR A 478 13.40 21.98 -11.72
C THR A 478 12.13 21.12 -11.74
N CYS A 479 10.96 21.75 -11.95
CA CYS A 479 9.67 21.07 -12.04
C CYS A 479 8.98 21.49 -13.34
N TYR A 480 8.73 20.53 -14.26
CA TYR A 480 8.20 20.85 -15.58
C TYR A 480 7.44 19.69 -16.22
N ARG A 481 6.50 20.04 -17.13
CA ARG A 481 5.84 19.08 -18.00
C ARG A 481 6.77 18.62 -19.10
N LEU A 482 7.07 17.33 -19.11
CA LEU A 482 7.91 16.71 -20.10
C LEU A 482 7.13 16.28 -21.35
N TYR A 483 6.04 15.55 -21.15
CA TYR A 483 5.25 14.94 -22.21
C TYR A 483 3.75 15.25 -21.97
N ASP A 484 3.01 15.58 -23.01
CA ASP A 484 1.59 15.93 -22.93
C ASP A 484 0.83 15.33 -24.14
N ALA A 485 0.58 14.01 -24.10
CA ALA A 485 -0.10 13.26 -25.16
C ALA A 485 0.49 13.54 -26.56
N ASP A 486 1.82 13.61 -26.66
CA ASP A 486 2.54 13.88 -27.91
C ASP A 486 2.22 12.86 -29.02
N LEU A 487 1.93 11.63 -28.63
CA LEU A 487 1.37 10.57 -29.45
C LEU A 487 -0.05 10.27 -28.97
N PRO A 488 -1.06 10.34 -29.85
CA PRO A 488 -2.47 10.12 -29.46
C PRO A 488 -2.73 8.74 -28.83
N GLU A 489 -1.96 7.73 -29.23
CA GLU A 489 -2.07 6.36 -28.73
C GLU A 489 -1.54 6.21 -27.30
N TYR A 490 -0.63 7.09 -26.88
CA TYR A 490 -0.01 7.14 -25.55
C TYR A 490 -0.48 8.38 -24.81
N SER A 491 -1.77 8.37 -24.47
CA SER A 491 -2.51 9.53 -23.96
C SER A 491 -2.24 9.75 -22.47
N ALA A 492 -1.11 10.36 -22.15
CA ALA A 492 -0.71 10.68 -20.77
C ALA A 492 0.02 12.03 -20.71
N ALA A 493 0.03 12.62 -19.51
CA ALA A 493 0.93 13.70 -19.14
C ALA A 493 2.05 13.14 -18.26
N ILE A 494 3.30 13.53 -18.51
CA ILE A 494 4.45 13.16 -17.69
C ILE A 494 5.10 14.44 -17.19
N ASP A 495 5.09 14.64 -15.88
CA ASP A 495 5.72 15.75 -15.19
C ASP A 495 6.98 15.28 -14.46
N VAL A 496 8.03 16.06 -14.55
CA VAL A 496 9.33 15.84 -13.87
C VAL A 496 9.41 16.76 -12.67
N TYR A 497 9.82 16.21 -11.53
CA TYR A 497 10.11 16.93 -10.30
C TYR A 497 11.54 16.61 -9.85
N GLU A 498 12.42 17.60 -9.85
CA GLU A 498 13.76 17.45 -9.26
C GLU A 498 13.67 17.77 -7.76
N GLY A 499 14.12 16.85 -6.93
CA GLY A 499 14.12 16.98 -5.49
C GLY A 499 15.05 18.11 -5.02
N ALA A 500 14.66 18.77 -3.93
CA ALA A 500 15.41 19.84 -3.30
C ALA A 500 15.46 19.64 -1.77
N GLY A 501 16.33 20.35 -1.08
CA GLY A 501 16.48 20.21 0.37
C GLY A 501 16.88 18.78 0.78
N HIS A 502 16.07 18.13 1.61
CA HIS A 502 16.32 16.75 2.04
C HIS A 502 16.18 15.70 0.91
N ALA A 503 15.57 16.08 -0.21
CA ALA A 503 15.35 15.22 -1.37
C ALA A 503 16.34 15.53 -2.53
N GLU A 504 17.33 16.37 -2.32
CA GLU A 504 18.32 16.76 -3.33
C GLU A 504 18.99 15.54 -3.97
N GLY A 505 19.19 15.58 -5.29
CA GLY A 505 19.77 14.50 -6.07
C GLY A 505 18.77 13.43 -6.54
N ASN A 506 17.53 13.48 -6.09
CA ASN A 506 16.48 12.57 -6.58
C ASN A 506 15.67 13.24 -7.70
N THR A 507 15.24 12.44 -8.66
CA THR A 507 14.27 12.85 -9.69
C THR A 507 13.04 12.00 -9.56
N TYR A 508 11.88 12.62 -9.65
CA TYR A 508 10.57 11.98 -9.55
C TYR A 508 9.76 12.23 -10.83
N LEU A 509 8.92 11.26 -11.19
CA LEU A 509 7.96 11.39 -12.29
C LEU A 509 6.55 11.30 -11.74
N HIS A 510 5.69 12.21 -12.17
CA HIS A 510 4.25 12.11 -11.97
C HIS A 510 3.57 11.91 -13.33
N ILE A 511 2.93 10.75 -13.51
CA ILE A 511 2.32 10.34 -14.78
C ILE A 511 0.80 10.34 -14.62
N ALA A 512 0.11 11.20 -15.36
CA ALA A 512 -1.35 11.28 -15.34
C ALA A 512 -1.92 10.74 -16.66
N GLU A 513 -2.68 9.65 -16.59
CA GLU A 513 -3.39 9.10 -17.74
C GLU A 513 -4.57 10.01 -18.14
N TYR A 514 -4.71 10.31 -19.42
CA TYR A 514 -5.92 10.89 -19.96
C TYR A 514 -6.91 9.80 -20.34
N ALA A 515 -8.18 9.96 -19.97
CA ALA A 515 -9.22 9.01 -20.31
C ALA A 515 -9.23 8.74 -21.82
N ALA A 516 -9.07 7.48 -22.19
CA ALA A 516 -9.13 7.04 -23.59
C ALA A 516 -10.53 7.34 -24.19
N PRO A 517 -10.61 7.71 -25.47
CA PRO A 517 -11.88 7.81 -26.18
C PRO A 517 -12.67 6.50 -26.08
N LYS A 518 -14.00 6.59 -26.01
CA LYS A 518 -14.90 5.41 -25.95
C LYS A 518 -14.75 4.43 -27.12
N SER A 519 -14.13 4.85 -28.20
CA SER A 519 -13.84 4.03 -29.39
C SER A 519 -12.60 3.13 -29.26
N ILE A 520 -11.80 3.33 -28.19
CA ILE A 520 -10.61 2.52 -27.93
C ILE A 520 -10.98 1.42 -26.94
N ASP A 521 -10.55 0.19 -27.24
CA ASP A 521 -10.66 -0.94 -26.35
C ASP A 521 -9.98 -0.63 -24.98
N PRO A 522 -10.69 -0.76 -23.86
CA PRO A 522 -10.14 -0.46 -22.54
C PRO A 522 -8.88 -1.27 -22.21
N ASP A 523 -8.81 -2.55 -22.61
CA ASP A 523 -7.66 -3.41 -22.35
C ASP A 523 -6.44 -2.95 -23.18
N LYS A 524 -6.66 -2.49 -24.39
CA LYS A 524 -5.59 -1.90 -25.21
C LYS A 524 -5.09 -0.59 -24.64
N ALA A 525 -5.99 0.27 -24.15
CA ALA A 525 -5.63 1.51 -23.46
C ALA A 525 -4.79 1.20 -22.21
N ARG A 526 -5.21 0.22 -21.42
CA ARG A 526 -4.50 -0.23 -20.23
C ARG A 526 -3.10 -0.75 -20.57
N ARG A 527 -2.94 -1.63 -21.55
CA ARG A 527 -1.63 -2.14 -21.99
C ARG A 527 -0.68 -1.01 -22.41
N ARG A 528 -1.18 -0.03 -23.15
CA ARG A 528 -0.37 1.14 -23.55
C ARG A 528 0.05 2.00 -22.36
N PHE A 529 -0.83 2.16 -21.37
CA PHE A 529 -0.47 2.88 -20.16
C PHE A 529 0.57 2.11 -19.31
N ASP A 530 0.45 0.80 -19.23
CA ASP A 530 1.46 -0.06 -18.58
C ASP A 530 2.81 0.03 -19.29
N ASP A 531 2.83 0.15 -20.63
CA ASP A 531 4.05 0.38 -21.41
C ASP A 531 4.65 1.76 -21.12
N ILE A 532 3.83 2.81 -20.92
CA ILE A 532 4.31 4.12 -20.46
C ILE A 532 5.02 3.99 -19.11
N LEU A 533 4.38 3.33 -18.15
CA LEU A 533 4.92 3.16 -16.78
C LEU A 533 6.22 2.35 -16.76
N THR A 534 6.37 1.41 -17.71
CA THR A 534 7.56 0.57 -17.84
C THR A 534 8.70 1.31 -18.55
N LEU A 535 8.40 2.04 -19.63
CA LEU A 535 9.40 2.70 -20.47
C LEU A 535 9.90 4.04 -19.91
N ALA A 536 8.99 4.85 -19.32
CA ALA A 536 9.35 6.19 -18.87
C ALA A 536 10.53 6.20 -17.87
N PRO A 537 10.55 5.38 -16.81
CA PRO A 537 11.70 5.34 -15.90
C PRO A 537 13.01 4.94 -16.58
N VAL A 538 12.96 3.97 -17.50
CA VAL A 538 14.17 3.52 -18.24
C VAL A 538 14.68 4.62 -19.17
N VAL A 539 13.80 5.26 -19.93
CA VAL A 539 14.16 6.35 -20.85
C VAL A 539 14.78 7.55 -20.13
N LEU A 540 14.25 7.88 -18.94
CA LEU A 540 14.70 9.03 -18.18
C LEU A 540 15.84 8.72 -17.20
N GLY A 541 16.13 7.45 -16.95
CA GLY A 541 17.09 7.02 -15.92
C GLY A 541 16.58 7.29 -14.51
N VAL A 542 15.27 7.20 -14.28
CA VAL A 542 14.62 7.41 -12.98
C VAL A 542 14.30 6.06 -12.36
N ARG A 543 14.48 5.94 -11.05
CA ARG A 543 14.15 4.71 -10.33
C ARG A 543 12.64 4.45 -10.38
N PRO A 544 12.18 3.20 -10.58
CA PRO A 544 10.75 2.87 -10.63
C PRO A 544 9.96 3.27 -9.37
N ASP A 545 10.59 3.26 -8.19
CA ASP A 545 9.98 3.69 -6.93
C ASP A 545 9.81 5.23 -6.81
N HIS A 546 10.40 6.00 -7.73
CA HIS A 546 10.23 7.45 -7.87
C HIS A 546 9.21 7.84 -8.96
N VAL A 547 8.46 6.87 -9.49
CA VAL A 547 7.43 7.12 -10.51
C VAL A 547 6.05 6.91 -9.90
N PHE A 548 5.25 7.96 -9.93
CA PHE A 548 3.90 7.99 -9.37
C PHE A 548 2.90 8.21 -10.50
N SER A 549 1.81 7.44 -10.51
CA SER A 549 0.79 7.57 -11.54
C SER A 549 -0.58 7.87 -10.96
N LYS A 550 -1.41 8.55 -11.74
CA LYS A 550 -2.79 8.85 -11.40
C LYS A 550 -3.71 8.62 -12.60
N MET A 551 -4.82 7.94 -12.36
CA MET A 551 -5.88 7.81 -13.35
C MET A 551 -6.85 8.98 -13.19
N ARG A 552 -6.98 9.85 -14.19
CA ARG A 552 -8.00 10.90 -14.23
C ARG A 552 -9.34 10.30 -14.66
N VAL A 553 -10.06 9.67 -13.73
CA VAL A 553 -11.43 9.23 -13.96
C VAL A 553 -12.36 10.44 -13.84
N ARG A 554 -13.07 10.78 -14.94
CA ARG A 554 -14.22 11.69 -14.87
C ARG A 554 -15.41 10.91 -14.28
N GLU A 555 -15.58 10.95 -12.99
CA GLU A 555 -16.87 10.58 -12.40
C GLU A 555 -17.88 11.71 -12.63
N ALA A 556 -18.98 11.38 -13.31
CA ALA A 556 -20.14 12.24 -13.40
C ALA A 556 -20.79 12.30 -12.01
N GLY A 557 -20.51 13.38 -11.24
CA GLY A 557 -21.12 13.57 -9.92
C GLY A 557 -20.20 14.11 -8.81
N GLY A 558 -19.29 15.01 -9.10
CA GLY A 558 -18.70 15.90 -8.07
C GLY A 558 -17.85 15.23 -6.98
N GLY A 559 -17.35 14.02 -7.19
CA GLY A 559 -16.52 13.28 -6.25
C GLY A 559 -15.03 13.39 -6.50
N GLN A 560 -14.52 14.56 -6.89
CA GLN A 560 -13.09 14.81 -7.20
C GLN A 560 -12.12 14.51 -6.04
N TYR A 561 -12.64 14.22 -4.85
CA TYR A 561 -11.86 14.08 -3.60
C TYR A 561 -12.10 12.75 -2.86
N ARG A 562 -12.72 11.75 -3.49
CA ARG A 562 -12.92 10.44 -2.84
C ARG A 562 -12.16 9.35 -3.59
N GLY A 563 -11.13 8.80 -2.92
CA GLY A 563 -10.73 7.45 -3.19
C GLY A 563 -9.30 7.12 -3.51
N ALA A 564 -8.32 7.94 -3.20
CA ALA A 564 -7.02 7.37 -2.91
C ALA A 564 -7.01 7.06 -1.40
N GLY A 565 -6.84 5.82 -1.00
CA GLY A 565 -6.46 5.47 0.37
C GLY A 565 -5.26 6.33 0.78
N LYS A 566 -5.02 6.49 2.08
CA LYS A 566 -3.96 7.33 2.68
C LYS A 566 -2.54 6.95 2.20
N ARG A 567 -2.26 7.17 0.92
CA ARG A 567 -0.91 7.04 0.35
C ARG A 567 -0.36 8.43 0.24
N ASN A 568 0.56 8.79 1.10
CA ASN A 568 1.27 10.04 1.02
C ASN A 568 2.73 9.73 0.67
N TYR A 569 3.22 10.32 -0.40
CA TYR A 569 4.65 10.39 -0.67
C TYR A 569 5.03 11.86 -0.73
N VAL A 570 5.32 12.38 0.45
CA VAL A 570 5.67 13.78 0.63
C VAL A 570 7.16 13.97 0.39
N THR A 571 7.51 14.91 -0.46
CA THR A 571 8.89 15.28 -0.77
C THR A 571 9.02 16.79 -0.95
N CYS A 572 10.24 17.27 -1.14
CA CYS A 572 10.53 18.70 -1.31
C CYS A 572 11.07 18.97 -2.71
N VAL A 573 10.55 20.02 -3.33
CA VAL A 573 11.00 20.52 -4.64
C VAL A 573 11.29 22.01 -4.57
N GLN A 574 11.91 22.56 -5.61
CA GLN A 574 12.23 23.99 -5.68
C GLN A 574 11.56 24.64 -6.89
N GLU A 575 11.08 25.86 -6.74
CA GLU A 575 10.66 26.73 -7.84
C GLU A 575 11.06 28.18 -7.54
N ASN A 576 11.74 28.83 -8.49
CA ASN A 576 12.21 30.20 -8.36
C ASN A 576 12.97 30.49 -7.05
N GLY A 577 13.80 29.54 -6.61
CA GLY A 577 14.61 29.63 -5.38
C GLY A 577 13.83 29.41 -4.07
N CYS A 578 12.55 29.08 -4.12
CA CYS A 578 11.72 28.73 -2.96
C CYS A 578 11.48 27.23 -2.91
N LEU A 579 11.44 26.67 -1.70
CA LEU A 579 11.14 25.27 -1.44
C LEU A 579 9.62 25.05 -1.29
N PHE A 580 9.15 23.94 -1.81
CA PHE A 580 7.75 23.52 -1.74
C PHE A 580 7.64 22.05 -1.36
N GLU A 581 6.79 21.77 -0.38
CA GLU A 581 6.34 20.42 -0.09
C GLU A 581 5.37 19.97 -1.20
N VAL A 582 5.60 18.80 -1.76
CA VAL A 582 4.72 18.16 -2.74
C VAL A 582 4.38 16.75 -2.29
N ASP A 583 3.13 16.31 -2.53
CA ASP A 583 2.68 14.95 -2.30
C ASP A 583 2.38 14.27 -3.65
N LEU A 584 3.29 13.41 -4.06
CA LEU A 584 3.23 12.74 -5.37
C LEU A 584 2.24 11.57 -5.41
N ALA A 585 1.81 11.04 -4.25
CA ALA A 585 0.94 9.87 -4.17
C ALA A 585 -0.45 10.13 -3.58
N GLY A 586 -0.59 11.08 -2.65
CA GLY A 586 -1.79 11.22 -1.81
C GLY A 586 -2.95 11.97 -2.43
N TYR A 587 -2.68 13.04 -3.16
CA TYR A 587 -3.70 13.92 -3.74
C TYR A 587 -3.72 13.83 -5.26
N LEU A 588 -4.85 14.21 -5.88
CA LEU A 588 -4.95 14.28 -7.35
C LEU A 588 -3.92 15.28 -7.91
N ASP A 589 -3.78 16.41 -7.25
CA ASP A 589 -2.81 17.46 -7.57
C ASP A 589 -1.65 17.40 -6.57
N THR A 590 -0.45 17.57 -7.05
CA THR A 590 0.79 17.34 -6.28
C THR A 590 1.11 18.38 -5.21
N GLY A 591 0.32 19.44 -5.10
CA GLY A 591 0.59 20.56 -4.20
C GLY A 591 1.15 21.81 -4.88
N ILE A 592 1.61 21.69 -6.14
CA ILE A 592 2.04 22.83 -6.95
C ILE A 592 1.54 22.68 -8.39
N PHE A 593 0.87 23.69 -8.93
CA PHE A 593 0.42 23.71 -10.33
C PHE A 593 1.53 24.23 -11.23
N LEU A 594 2.13 23.36 -12.05
CA LEU A 594 3.29 23.68 -12.89
C LEU A 594 2.99 24.73 -13.97
N ASP A 595 1.75 24.74 -14.48
CA ASP A 595 1.27 25.70 -15.47
C ASP A 595 1.14 27.14 -14.93
N HIS A 596 1.17 27.33 -13.62
CA HIS A 596 1.18 28.64 -12.96
C HIS A 596 2.58 29.14 -12.56
N ARG A 597 3.66 28.48 -12.97
CA ARG A 597 5.04 28.89 -12.63
C ARG A 597 5.32 30.35 -13.01
N ASP A 598 4.99 30.74 -14.25
CA ASP A 598 5.24 32.10 -14.74
C ASP A 598 4.30 33.12 -14.10
N THR A 599 3.05 32.72 -13.76
CA THR A 599 2.13 33.55 -12.97
C THR A 599 2.69 33.81 -11.56
N ARG A 600 3.24 32.78 -10.91
CA ARG A 600 3.86 32.95 -9.59
C ARG A 600 5.13 33.80 -9.63
N ALA A 601 5.93 33.67 -10.69
CA ALA A 601 7.07 34.55 -10.91
C ALA A 601 6.64 36.03 -11.06
N MET A 602 5.58 36.27 -11.82
CA MET A 602 4.96 37.62 -11.94
C MET A 602 4.47 38.15 -10.58
N VAL A 603 3.84 37.32 -9.77
CA VAL A 603 3.44 37.70 -8.39
C VAL A 603 4.66 38.11 -7.58
N ARG A 604 5.74 37.34 -7.62
CA ARG A 604 7.02 37.65 -6.95
C ARG A 604 7.58 39.01 -7.36
N ASP A 605 7.69 39.24 -8.67
CA ASP A 605 8.24 40.49 -9.22
C ASP A 605 7.42 41.73 -8.85
N MET A 606 6.09 41.55 -8.68
CA MET A 606 5.18 42.62 -8.32
C MET A 606 5.06 42.86 -6.81
N ALA A 607 5.57 42.00 -5.93
CA ALA A 607 5.25 41.95 -4.51
C ALA A 607 6.07 42.91 -3.63
N ALA A 608 7.21 43.42 -4.10
CA ALA A 608 8.11 44.26 -3.30
C ALA A 608 7.41 45.46 -2.64
N GLY A 609 7.46 45.51 -1.31
CA GLY A 609 6.87 46.58 -0.51
C GLY A 609 5.33 46.60 -0.45
N LYS A 610 4.65 45.54 -0.94
CA LYS A 610 3.20 45.48 -1.08
C LYS A 610 2.54 44.63 -0.01
N ARG A 611 1.29 44.92 0.28
CA ARG A 611 0.36 44.04 1.01
C ARG A 611 -0.28 43.09 0.01
N PHE A 612 -0.05 41.80 0.19
CA PHE A 612 -0.48 40.76 -0.71
C PHE A 612 -1.66 39.97 -0.14
N LEU A 613 -2.64 39.64 -0.99
CA LEU A 613 -3.75 38.75 -0.67
C LEU A 613 -3.80 37.59 -1.66
N ASN A 614 -3.88 36.36 -1.15
CA ASN A 614 -4.06 35.14 -1.92
C ASN A 614 -5.43 34.53 -1.60
N LEU A 615 -6.31 34.47 -2.60
CA LEU A 615 -7.67 33.91 -2.49
C LEU A 615 -7.78 32.59 -3.23
N PHE A 616 -8.46 31.60 -2.66
CA PHE A 616 -8.44 30.20 -3.09
C PHE A 616 -7.02 29.67 -3.11
N ALA A 617 -6.34 29.86 -1.99
CA ALA A 617 -4.89 29.84 -1.92
C ALA A 617 -4.26 28.44 -2.08
N TYR A 618 -5.03 27.37 -1.91
CA TYR A 618 -4.55 26.00 -1.97
C TYR A 618 -3.35 25.80 -1.01
N THR A 619 -2.19 25.31 -1.50
CA THR A 619 -0.98 25.13 -0.69
C THR A 619 -0.15 26.40 -0.48
N GLY A 620 -0.69 27.57 -0.85
CA GLY A 620 -0.05 28.88 -0.63
C GLY A 620 1.18 29.14 -1.51
N SER A 621 1.35 28.45 -2.63
CA SER A 621 2.55 28.62 -3.47
C SER A 621 2.74 30.07 -3.97
N ALA A 622 1.64 30.79 -4.31
CA ALA A 622 1.70 32.20 -4.66
C ALA A 622 2.05 33.09 -3.45
N THR A 623 1.62 32.72 -2.23
CA THR A 623 1.97 33.43 -1.00
C THR A 623 3.46 33.35 -0.71
N VAL A 624 4.06 32.16 -0.86
CA VAL A 624 5.52 31.96 -0.70
C VAL A 624 6.28 32.86 -1.68
N GLN A 625 5.89 32.88 -2.96
CA GLN A 625 6.54 33.69 -3.97
C GLN A 625 6.36 35.20 -3.69
N ALA A 626 5.19 35.63 -3.21
CA ALA A 626 4.98 37.02 -2.81
C ALA A 626 5.87 37.42 -1.62
N ALA A 627 5.98 36.57 -0.60
CA ALA A 627 6.87 36.81 0.54
C ALA A 627 8.34 36.87 0.09
N ALA A 628 8.76 35.95 -0.75
CA ALA A 628 10.12 35.93 -1.34
C ALA A 628 10.39 37.17 -2.24
N GLY A 629 9.35 37.74 -2.86
CA GLY A 629 9.40 39.00 -3.62
C GLY A 629 9.41 40.24 -2.75
N GLY A 630 9.40 40.13 -1.41
CA GLY A 630 9.45 41.24 -0.48
C GLY A 630 8.09 41.90 -0.15
N ALA A 631 7.01 41.12 -0.17
CA ALA A 631 5.72 41.58 0.35
C ALA A 631 5.85 41.94 1.84
N THR A 632 5.28 43.08 2.25
CA THR A 632 5.32 43.55 3.65
C THR A 632 4.29 42.85 4.53
N GLU A 633 3.21 42.38 3.95
CA GLU A 633 2.15 41.62 4.59
C GLU A 633 1.60 40.61 3.58
N THR A 634 1.32 39.37 4.03
CA THR A 634 0.60 38.40 3.21
C THR A 634 -0.61 37.84 3.96
N VAL A 635 -1.73 37.71 3.26
CA VAL A 635 -2.96 37.10 3.75
C VAL A 635 -3.34 35.95 2.83
N THR A 636 -3.46 34.77 3.39
CA THR A 636 -3.74 33.52 2.67
C THR A 636 -5.11 33.01 3.09
N VAL A 637 -6.06 32.95 2.15
CA VAL A 637 -7.44 32.57 2.42
C VAL A 637 -7.81 31.31 1.65
N ASP A 638 -8.26 30.29 2.36
CA ASP A 638 -8.80 29.05 1.77
C ASP A 638 -9.92 28.46 2.65
N LEU A 639 -10.79 27.69 2.04
CA LEU A 639 -11.87 26.98 2.74
C LEU A 639 -11.34 25.76 3.53
N SER A 640 -10.27 25.14 3.05
CA SER A 640 -9.68 23.91 3.57
C SER A 640 -8.63 24.19 4.64
N GLN A 641 -8.86 23.71 5.85
CA GLN A 641 -7.87 23.78 6.94
C GLN A 641 -6.58 23.04 6.57
N THR A 642 -6.70 21.86 5.96
CA THR A 642 -5.54 21.04 5.52
C THR A 642 -4.66 21.79 4.53
N TYR A 643 -5.25 22.53 3.59
CA TYR A 643 -4.46 23.32 2.62
C TYR A 643 -3.80 24.53 3.28
N LEU A 644 -4.45 25.17 4.24
CA LEU A 644 -3.84 26.27 5.00
C LEU A 644 -2.65 25.79 5.86
N GLU A 645 -2.77 24.61 6.49
CA GLU A 645 -1.66 24.00 7.20
C GLU A 645 -0.49 23.65 6.27
N TRP A 646 -0.80 23.18 5.06
CA TRP A 646 0.23 22.95 4.03
C TRP A 646 0.87 24.27 3.56
N ALA A 647 0.07 25.31 3.33
CA ALA A 647 0.56 26.64 3.00
C ALA A 647 1.48 27.20 4.09
N GLN A 648 1.13 26.99 5.37
CA GLN A 648 1.96 27.38 6.50
C GLN A 648 3.30 26.63 6.51
N ARG A 649 3.32 25.29 6.31
CA ARG A 649 4.57 24.53 6.20
C ARG A 649 5.44 25.02 5.03
N ASN A 650 4.82 25.35 3.88
CA ASN A 650 5.53 25.93 2.73
C ASN A 650 6.15 27.31 3.06
N MET A 651 5.51 28.14 3.85
CA MET A 651 6.07 29.39 4.32
C MET A 651 7.21 29.17 5.31
N GLU A 652 7.01 28.30 6.31
CA GLU A 652 7.97 28.00 7.36
C GLU A 652 9.29 27.44 6.80
N GLN A 653 9.25 26.50 5.84
CA GLN A 653 10.46 25.92 5.24
C GLN A 653 11.27 26.93 4.43
N ASN A 654 10.67 28.08 4.04
CA ASN A 654 11.36 29.20 3.40
C ASN A 654 11.72 30.33 4.39
N GLY A 655 11.53 30.14 5.69
CA GLY A 655 11.85 31.11 6.73
C GLY A 655 10.83 32.23 6.93
N PHE A 656 9.65 32.17 6.31
CA PHE A 656 8.60 33.18 6.43
C PHE A 656 7.66 32.85 7.60
N THR A 657 8.09 33.15 8.84
CA THR A 657 7.38 32.78 10.09
C THR A 657 6.83 33.98 10.87
N GLY A 658 6.94 35.19 10.34
CA GLY A 658 6.51 36.41 11.04
C GLY A 658 4.99 36.60 11.10
N GLN A 659 4.51 37.41 12.07
CA GLN A 659 3.07 37.69 12.26
C GLN A 659 2.43 38.46 11.09
N GLN A 660 3.23 39.04 10.20
CA GLN A 660 2.76 39.69 8.97
C GLN A 660 2.25 38.66 7.94
N HIS A 661 2.45 37.36 8.14
CA HIS A 661 1.96 36.29 7.27
C HIS A 661 0.75 35.61 7.93
N MET A 662 -0.44 35.93 7.46
CA MET A 662 -1.72 35.53 8.06
C MET A 662 -2.39 34.45 7.22
N PHE A 663 -2.99 33.46 7.91
CA PHE A 663 -3.75 32.37 7.30
C PHE A 663 -5.18 32.41 7.84
N GLU A 664 -6.15 32.59 6.96
CA GLU A 664 -7.54 32.77 7.35
C GLU A 664 -8.43 31.73 6.67
N ARG A 665 -9.06 30.87 7.48
CA ARG A 665 -9.99 29.86 6.97
C ARG A 665 -11.36 30.48 6.72
N GLY A 666 -11.88 30.34 5.50
CA GLY A 666 -13.24 30.85 5.19
C GLY A 666 -13.69 30.58 3.76
N ASP A 667 -14.99 30.66 3.56
CA ASP A 667 -15.57 30.81 2.22
C ASP A 667 -15.13 32.14 1.63
N VAL A 668 -14.43 32.14 0.49
CA VAL A 668 -13.81 33.31 -0.11
C VAL A 668 -14.83 34.43 -0.42
N MET A 669 -16.02 34.08 -0.91
CA MET A 669 -17.05 35.09 -1.23
C MET A 669 -17.57 35.79 0.02
N LYS A 670 -17.78 35.03 1.09
CA LYS A 670 -18.14 35.56 2.40
C LYS A 670 -17.00 36.40 2.97
N TRP A 671 -15.78 35.89 2.93
CA TRP A 671 -14.58 36.56 3.41
C TRP A 671 -14.39 37.92 2.73
N ILE A 672 -14.52 38.00 1.39
CA ILE A 672 -14.48 39.28 0.63
C ILE A 672 -15.55 40.25 1.13
N THR A 673 -16.77 39.74 1.34
CA THR A 673 -17.89 40.59 1.80
C THR A 673 -17.62 41.17 3.18
N ASP A 674 -17.07 40.38 4.09
CA ASP A 674 -16.73 40.82 5.46
C ASP A 674 -15.51 41.75 5.46
N CYS A 675 -14.47 41.41 4.69
CA CYS A 675 -13.26 42.22 4.57
C CYS A 675 -13.54 43.63 3.97
N ARG A 676 -14.49 43.75 3.05
CA ARG A 676 -14.90 45.04 2.47
C ARG A 676 -15.47 46.01 3.50
N ARG A 677 -16.04 45.53 4.60
CA ARG A 677 -16.57 46.31 5.71
C ARG A 677 -15.47 46.83 6.65
N SER A 678 -14.27 46.28 6.54
CA SER A 678 -13.07 46.68 7.28
C SER A 678 -12.24 47.73 6.49
N PRO A 679 -11.30 48.43 7.12
CA PRO A 679 -10.38 49.35 6.43
C PRO A 679 -9.27 48.62 5.64
N ARG A 680 -9.20 47.30 5.73
CA ARG A 680 -8.11 46.51 5.14
C ARG A 680 -8.15 46.50 3.62
N ARG A 681 -7.05 46.87 2.97
CA ARG A 681 -6.92 46.94 1.51
C ARG A 681 -5.55 46.40 1.12
N PHE A 682 -5.44 45.89 -0.12
CA PHE A 682 -4.27 45.21 -0.64
C PHE A 682 -3.75 45.88 -1.91
N ASP A 683 -2.44 45.80 -2.09
CA ASP A 683 -1.76 46.41 -3.24
C ASP A 683 -1.63 45.42 -4.38
N LEU A 684 -1.60 44.12 -4.04
CA LEU A 684 -1.55 43.00 -4.98
C LEU A 684 -2.46 41.87 -4.46
N ILE A 685 -3.33 41.35 -5.35
CA ILE A 685 -4.21 40.23 -5.03
C ILE A 685 -4.00 39.13 -6.09
N PHE A 686 -3.87 37.87 -5.67
CA PHE A 686 -3.94 36.72 -6.56
C PHE A 686 -5.23 35.93 -6.28
N VAL A 687 -5.92 35.52 -7.35
CA VAL A 687 -7.23 34.85 -7.28
C VAL A 687 -7.27 33.71 -8.29
N ASP A 688 -7.30 32.47 -7.84
CA ASP A 688 -7.36 31.27 -8.67
C ASP A 688 -8.48 30.31 -8.22
N PRO A 689 -9.76 30.67 -8.50
CA PRO A 689 -10.90 29.89 -8.04
C PRO A 689 -10.98 28.54 -8.75
N PRO A 690 -11.53 27.49 -8.08
CA PRO A 690 -11.88 26.26 -8.75
C PRO A 690 -12.94 26.50 -9.83
N THR A 691 -12.95 25.68 -10.89
CA THR A 691 -13.97 25.75 -11.95
C THR A 691 -15.38 25.58 -11.36
N PHE A 692 -15.54 24.64 -10.45
CA PHE A 692 -16.79 24.34 -9.75
C PHE A 692 -16.52 23.85 -8.32
N SER A 693 -17.39 24.20 -7.38
CA SER A 693 -17.35 23.67 -6.02
C SER A 693 -18.75 23.50 -5.42
N ASN A 694 -18.97 22.37 -4.78
CA ASN A 694 -20.17 22.03 -3.99
C ASN A 694 -19.81 21.58 -2.58
N SER A 695 -18.75 22.12 -1.99
CA SER A 695 -18.27 21.75 -0.67
C SER A 695 -19.38 21.90 0.40
N LYS A 696 -19.51 20.88 1.26
CA LYS A 696 -20.43 20.90 2.40
C LYS A 696 -20.21 22.11 3.32
N ALA A 697 -18.98 22.63 3.39
CA ALA A 697 -18.64 23.81 4.18
C ALA A 697 -19.25 25.11 3.63
N MET A 698 -19.70 25.14 2.37
CA MET A 698 -20.42 26.25 1.75
C MET A 698 -21.94 26.22 2.03
N GLY A 699 -22.43 25.20 2.74
CA GLY A 699 -23.86 25.00 3.02
C GLY A 699 -24.65 24.66 1.75
N LYS A 700 -25.70 25.44 1.45
CA LYS A 700 -26.54 25.26 0.25
C LYS A 700 -25.98 25.96 -1.01
N ARG A 701 -24.92 26.77 -0.88
CA ARG A 701 -24.30 27.51 -2.00
C ARG A 701 -23.43 26.58 -2.83
N THR A 702 -23.44 26.77 -4.14
CA THR A 702 -22.49 26.17 -5.09
C THR A 702 -21.72 27.29 -5.77
N TRP A 703 -20.46 27.03 -6.05
CA TRP A 703 -19.60 27.91 -6.82
C TRP A 703 -19.47 27.41 -8.26
N ASP A 704 -19.60 28.33 -9.21
CA ASP A 704 -19.31 28.10 -10.65
C ASP A 704 -18.63 29.36 -11.19
N VAL A 705 -17.39 29.20 -11.70
CA VAL A 705 -16.56 30.33 -12.11
C VAL A 705 -17.19 31.12 -13.25
N GLN A 706 -17.86 30.48 -14.22
CA GLN A 706 -18.52 31.18 -15.33
C GLN A 706 -19.72 32.00 -14.85
N ARG A 707 -20.47 31.52 -13.87
CA ARG A 707 -21.64 32.21 -13.29
C ARG A 707 -21.23 33.33 -12.34
N ASP A 708 -20.24 33.07 -11.47
CA ASP A 708 -20.00 33.88 -10.26
C ASP A 708 -18.79 34.82 -10.41
N HIS A 709 -18.07 34.83 -11.55
CA HIS A 709 -16.84 35.62 -11.72
C HIS A 709 -17.07 37.12 -11.61
N VAL A 710 -18.23 37.67 -12.04
CA VAL A 710 -18.51 39.12 -11.95
C VAL A 710 -18.59 39.55 -10.50
N GLU A 711 -19.33 38.81 -9.65
CA GLU A 711 -19.44 39.10 -8.22
C GLU A 711 -18.08 39.04 -7.54
N LEU A 712 -17.27 37.98 -7.87
CA LEU A 712 -15.94 37.82 -7.35
C LEU A 712 -15.02 38.99 -7.73
N LEU A 713 -14.92 39.32 -9.02
CA LEU A 713 -14.00 40.34 -9.51
C LEU A 713 -14.37 41.75 -9.08
N VAL A 714 -15.65 42.05 -8.98
CA VAL A 714 -16.15 43.31 -8.38
C VAL A 714 -15.79 43.36 -6.88
N GLY A 715 -15.95 42.24 -6.16
CA GLY A 715 -15.52 42.12 -4.77
C GLY A 715 -14.02 42.37 -4.58
N VAL A 716 -13.21 41.72 -5.38
CA VAL A 716 -11.75 41.84 -5.40
C VAL A 716 -11.29 43.25 -5.73
N SER A 717 -11.87 43.89 -6.77
CA SER A 717 -11.49 45.24 -7.16
C SER A 717 -11.71 46.27 -6.04
N ARG A 718 -12.73 46.06 -5.20
CA ARG A 718 -13.01 46.91 -4.04
C ARG A 718 -12.10 46.69 -2.84
N LEU A 719 -11.33 45.59 -2.82
CA LEU A 719 -10.28 45.35 -1.85
C LEU A 719 -8.93 45.94 -2.26
N LEU A 720 -8.79 46.40 -3.51
CA LEU A 720 -7.56 47.01 -3.99
C LEU A 720 -7.37 48.43 -3.41
N THR A 721 -6.13 48.79 -3.13
CA THR A 721 -5.71 50.16 -2.90
C THR A 721 -5.79 50.98 -4.17
N LYS A 722 -5.63 52.32 -4.07
CA LYS A 722 -5.50 53.19 -5.26
C LYS A 722 -4.24 52.81 -6.02
N GLY A 723 -4.41 52.34 -7.27
CA GLY A 723 -3.31 51.83 -8.09
C GLY A 723 -2.92 50.37 -7.84
N GLY A 724 -3.59 49.68 -6.91
CA GLY A 724 -3.45 48.24 -6.68
C GLY A 724 -3.94 47.41 -7.87
N GLN A 725 -3.44 46.20 -8.00
CA GLN A 725 -3.74 45.28 -9.10
C GLN A 725 -4.09 43.90 -8.57
N ALA A 726 -4.91 43.15 -9.32
CA ALA A 726 -5.12 41.76 -9.05
C ALA A 726 -4.84 40.91 -10.28
N ILE A 727 -4.36 39.68 -10.05
CA ILE A 727 -4.19 38.63 -11.09
C ILE A 727 -5.29 37.62 -10.85
N PHE A 728 -6.14 37.43 -11.83
CA PHE A 728 -7.22 36.43 -11.83
C PHE A 728 -6.88 35.31 -12.81
N SER A 729 -6.83 34.09 -12.34
CA SER A 729 -6.63 32.88 -13.15
C SER A 729 -7.85 31.98 -13.14
N CYS A 730 -8.00 31.17 -14.18
CA CYS A 730 -9.11 30.23 -14.33
C CYS A 730 -8.78 29.09 -15.29
N ASN A 731 -9.01 27.83 -14.86
CA ASN A 731 -8.75 26.62 -15.68
C ASN A 731 -9.92 26.26 -16.62
N LEU A 732 -11.06 26.96 -16.59
CA LEU A 732 -12.18 26.63 -17.46
C LEU A 732 -11.86 27.02 -18.90
N ARG A 733 -11.64 26.04 -19.79
CA ARG A 733 -11.26 26.25 -21.19
C ARG A 733 -12.25 27.10 -21.98
N SER A 734 -13.54 27.05 -21.61
CA SER A 734 -14.63 27.79 -22.24
C SER A 734 -14.92 29.14 -21.56
N PHE A 735 -14.13 29.52 -20.56
CA PHE A 735 -14.36 30.75 -19.80
C PHE A 735 -14.41 31.99 -20.70
N LYS A 736 -15.45 32.78 -20.50
CA LYS A 736 -15.67 34.09 -21.16
C LYS A 736 -16.11 35.09 -20.12
N PRO A 737 -15.28 36.10 -19.80
CA PRO A 737 -15.66 37.13 -18.86
C PRO A 737 -16.79 37.98 -19.43
N ASP A 738 -17.73 38.36 -18.57
CA ASP A 738 -18.78 39.34 -18.91
C ASP A 738 -18.19 40.77 -18.79
N MET A 739 -17.60 41.22 -19.89
CA MET A 739 -16.89 42.52 -19.95
C MET A 739 -17.81 43.70 -19.72
N ASP A 740 -19.04 43.63 -20.22
CA ASP A 740 -20.03 44.72 -20.11
C ASP A 740 -20.44 44.94 -18.65
N GLN A 741 -20.71 43.85 -17.93
CA GLN A 741 -21.02 43.90 -16.51
C GLN A 741 -19.82 44.39 -15.67
N LEU A 742 -18.64 43.89 -15.95
CA LEU A 742 -17.43 44.30 -15.23
C LEU A 742 -17.12 45.77 -15.42
N GLU A 743 -17.21 46.31 -16.66
CA GLU A 743 -17.01 47.71 -16.97
C GLU A 743 -18.04 48.61 -16.28
N LYS A 744 -19.32 48.20 -16.24
CA LYS A 744 -20.38 48.88 -15.51
C LYS A 744 -20.08 49.04 -14.02
N TYR A 745 -19.36 48.09 -13.41
CA TYR A 745 -18.93 48.18 -12.02
C TYR A 745 -17.52 48.76 -11.82
N GLY A 746 -16.91 49.33 -12.88
CA GLY A 746 -15.61 49.98 -12.82
C GLY A 746 -14.44 48.99 -12.67
N VAL A 747 -14.57 47.77 -13.23
CA VAL A 747 -13.51 46.78 -13.25
C VAL A 747 -12.96 46.66 -14.67
N LYS A 748 -11.66 46.86 -14.82
CA LYS A 748 -10.94 46.66 -16.10
C LYS A 748 -10.19 45.34 -16.07
N LEU A 749 -10.36 44.51 -17.13
CA LEU A 749 -9.63 43.28 -17.37
C LEU A 749 -8.71 43.41 -18.58
N GLU A 750 -7.47 42.99 -18.42
CA GLU A 750 -6.49 42.83 -19.48
C GLU A 750 -6.12 41.36 -19.58
N ASP A 751 -6.32 40.72 -20.74
CA ASP A 751 -5.92 39.32 -20.94
C ASP A 751 -4.39 39.26 -21.00
N ILE A 752 -3.80 38.49 -20.06
CA ILE A 752 -2.36 38.27 -19.96
C ILE A 752 -2.01 36.77 -20.12
N SER A 753 -2.95 35.95 -20.60
CA SER A 753 -2.80 34.50 -20.69
C SER A 753 -1.52 34.07 -21.42
N GLU A 754 -1.19 34.73 -22.55
CA GLU A 754 0.02 34.40 -23.33
C GLU A 754 1.32 34.66 -22.57
N ARG A 755 1.31 35.57 -21.58
CA ARG A 755 2.46 35.94 -20.74
C ARG A 755 2.63 35.02 -19.53
N THR A 756 1.63 34.21 -19.23
CA THR A 756 1.57 33.38 -18.01
C THR A 756 1.61 31.90 -18.29
N ILE A 757 1.52 31.48 -19.57
CA ILE A 757 1.65 30.08 -19.98
C ILE A 757 3.14 29.73 -20.14
N PRO A 758 3.68 28.84 -19.28
CA PRO A 758 5.08 28.45 -19.35
C PRO A 758 5.42 27.69 -20.65
N HIS A 759 6.68 27.75 -21.06
CA HIS A 759 7.19 27.11 -22.28
C HIS A 759 6.88 25.62 -22.40
N ASP A 760 6.88 24.90 -21.30
CA ASP A 760 6.56 23.47 -21.25
C ASP A 760 5.04 23.16 -21.46
N PHE A 761 4.19 24.20 -21.37
CA PHE A 761 2.75 24.13 -21.63
C PHE A 761 2.34 24.84 -22.94
N GLU A 762 3.25 25.39 -23.71
CA GLU A 762 2.96 26.19 -24.94
C GLU A 762 2.09 25.48 -25.98
N ARG A 763 2.12 24.13 -26.02
CA ARG A 763 1.28 23.32 -26.89
C ARG A 763 -0.20 23.37 -26.51
N ASN A 764 -0.49 23.67 -25.24
CA ASN A 764 -1.85 23.77 -24.70
C ASN A 764 -2.18 25.22 -24.30
N LYS A 765 -2.34 26.10 -25.29
CA LYS A 765 -2.67 27.53 -25.10
C LYS A 765 -3.97 27.78 -24.33
N ARG A 766 -4.71 26.73 -23.95
CA ARG A 766 -5.94 26.81 -23.16
C ARG A 766 -5.80 26.09 -21.82
N ILE A 767 -4.60 25.93 -21.32
CA ILE A 767 -4.37 25.26 -20.03
C ILE A 767 -5.02 26.09 -18.91
N HIS A 768 -4.84 27.40 -18.94
CA HIS A 768 -5.57 28.36 -18.12
C HIS A 768 -5.85 29.66 -18.89
N LYS A 769 -6.71 30.51 -18.33
CA LYS A 769 -6.93 31.91 -18.69
C LYS A 769 -6.45 32.78 -17.55
N CYS A 770 -5.73 33.85 -17.86
CA CYS A 770 -5.19 34.75 -16.85
C CYS A 770 -5.43 36.22 -17.23
N TYR A 771 -5.88 37.01 -16.26
CA TYR A 771 -6.24 38.38 -16.46
C TYR A 771 -5.63 39.28 -15.40
N MET A 772 -5.12 40.45 -15.83
CA MET A 772 -4.79 41.55 -14.93
C MET A 772 -6.08 42.34 -14.65
N VAL A 773 -6.41 42.48 -13.37
CA VAL A 773 -7.61 43.15 -12.89
C VAL A 773 -7.23 44.51 -12.27
N LYS A 774 -7.84 45.58 -12.70
CA LYS A 774 -7.62 46.94 -12.19
C LYS A 774 -8.97 47.61 -11.89
N ARG A 775 -8.97 48.48 -10.93
CA ARG A 775 -10.09 49.39 -10.71
C ARG A 775 -9.99 50.53 -11.70
N ALA A 776 -11.12 50.85 -12.40
CA ALA A 776 -11.19 51.98 -13.33
C ALA A 776 -11.06 53.32 -12.64
#